data_6461de479b287e55b969ab7b51e01d20
#
_entry.id   6461de479b287e55b969ab7b51e01d20
#
_cell.length_a   1.000
_cell.length_b   1.000
_cell.length_c   1.000
_cell.angle_alpha   90.00
_cell.angle_beta   90.00
_cell.angle_gamma   90.00
#
_symmetry.space_group_name_H-M   'P 1'
#
loop_
_entity.id
_entity.type
_entity.pdbx_description
1 polymer ?
#
loop_
_entity_poly.entity_id
_entity_poly.type
_entity_poly.pdbx_seq_one_letter_code
_entity_poly.pdbx_strand_id
1 'polypeptide(L)'
;VEFDHLLRQGVWFPRWASDLGYGYGYPLFNYYPPLTYYLGALFHALGLGFEHSLIAVYGVALTLAVIGAFLLARELTQDDLSGYVAAAAYGTAPYVYFNLFARSAVPETLALGLLPLMLWAYARLARAPSRPVFALAALTYTALIITHFLSAILAVPLLLVIALTSAPLPLRAPSPTRPVSPSPHLPLAAFLLALALSAFFLLPALFETSAVQVHQLTAPGDLDFRNNFLPLTDLLAWPRPYDARLVFIGVSPSLNLGVVGVVVVLVGWVIKSKVQSPKPKVGGTGQLGPSLLSLASNLQSPIASLQFFIPITFLIYSFFTTPLSRPLWETLPFANILQFPWRLVGPASLLLALWCGLLVRRGSSIPHHPSPITNPSALLRASLQSLIPSLFFFASLTWTYASPTPVPFAPTIPNLTAYEQTGQLGATSAGEFLPSAVQQLPPPLDLAAPNFSRLAPVPEGVSVTDYRATPLSISVVVSTTNQFPITLYLFYFPGWRATVDGVETPITPSVPNGLITLTVPSGQHTLTITFGDTPLRTFSAIISILALIALLPLTLAPFGGAHSYALLRFSPTPALSMAPSHPLPVTLTALALLALRLATLDHAPNPFNYSRFNGESVAGISRPLDVNFENQLVLIGLDQASITTHPLPITLYFRAQTPPTADYSVSLQLVDNDGNLFGQSDSQHPGRLPTSRWRLDQYAQDTHTLAPFPGTPPGRYHLQLSVYQASGPALSVLNADQIPQGTAYDLGEVTLPRATPPADLPFGQTLGSLTLRDSVLDTPAPQAGDEVRLTLFWQAMGASRPDVALDWELVGGDGTVWRVWTLPPARADYGTAAWAEGEVVRAPVRLRVPATAPAGRAALRVRVTGDADTEALNVATLDIRVPPRSFTLPTMQQTLNLPIGDAIQLLGFDRTASGITLYWQALAPMEMSYTAFAHALNAEGRVIAQVDNIPAAGSRPTTGWLPGEVITDTYALDLSGAAHLDVGFYDPKTLTRLGAVALTP
;
A
#
# COMPACT_ATOMS: atom_id res chain seq x y z
N VAL A 1 -2.01 16.01 -13.08
CA VAL A 1 -1.07 16.25 -14.16
C VAL A 1 -1.60 15.63 -15.43
N GLU A 2 -1.61 14.29 -15.57
CA GLU A 2 -2.04 13.58 -16.79
C GLU A 2 -3.45 13.98 -17.25
N PHE A 3 -4.43 14.04 -16.34
CA PHE A 3 -5.80 14.43 -16.67
C PHE A 3 -5.89 15.87 -17.22
N ASP A 4 -5.18 16.83 -16.60
CA ASP A 4 -5.10 18.22 -17.04
C ASP A 4 -4.38 18.32 -18.41
N HIS A 5 -3.32 17.55 -18.60
CA HIS A 5 -2.61 17.46 -19.88
C HIS A 5 -3.52 17.03 -21.02
N LEU A 6 -4.31 15.99 -20.82
CA LEU A 6 -5.29 15.51 -21.81
C LEU A 6 -6.39 16.54 -22.09
N LEU A 7 -6.91 17.23 -21.05
CA LEU A 7 -7.90 18.32 -21.25
C LEU A 7 -7.34 19.45 -22.12
N ARG A 8 -6.09 19.87 -21.90
CA ARG A 8 -5.42 20.91 -22.71
C ARG A 8 -5.20 20.49 -24.17
N GLN A 9 -5.12 19.19 -24.42
CA GLN A 9 -5.04 18.64 -25.77
C GLN A 9 -6.42 18.40 -26.42
N GLY A 10 -7.52 18.86 -25.78
CA GLY A 10 -8.87 18.81 -26.33
C GLY A 10 -9.61 17.49 -26.02
N VAL A 11 -9.08 16.62 -25.17
CA VAL A 11 -9.77 15.42 -24.71
C VAL A 11 -10.64 15.74 -23.51
N TRP A 12 -11.89 16.13 -23.76
CA TRP A 12 -12.81 16.62 -22.72
C TRP A 12 -13.28 15.58 -21.72
N PHE A 13 -13.30 14.31 -22.12
CA PHE A 13 -13.58 13.18 -21.24
C PHE A 13 -12.52 12.10 -21.42
N PRO A 14 -11.36 12.26 -20.76
CA PRO A 14 -10.29 11.27 -20.79
C PRO A 14 -10.79 9.93 -20.22
N ARG A 15 -10.60 8.84 -20.97
CA ARG A 15 -10.73 7.46 -20.48
C ARG A 15 -9.38 6.75 -20.48
N TRP A 16 -8.53 7.17 -21.41
CA TRP A 16 -7.21 6.65 -21.66
C TRP A 16 -6.16 7.67 -21.24
N ALA A 17 -5.29 7.30 -20.31
CA ALA A 17 -4.14 8.10 -19.91
C ALA A 17 -2.96 7.72 -20.79
N SER A 18 -2.62 8.56 -21.76
CA SER A 18 -1.68 8.22 -22.83
C SER A 18 -0.25 8.02 -22.36
N ASP A 19 0.15 8.70 -21.29
CA ASP A 19 1.53 8.77 -20.82
C ASP A 19 1.81 7.91 -19.59
N LEU A 20 0.78 7.29 -19.02
CA LEU A 20 0.88 6.30 -17.94
C LEU A 20 1.15 4.89 -18.48
N GLY A 21 1.37 3.91 -17.57
CA GLY A 21 1.69 2.53 -17.92
C GLY A 21 3.07 2.42 -18.57
N TYR A 22 4.08 3.04 -17.96
CA TYR A 22 5.44 3.17 -18.48
C TYR A 22 5.50 3.88 -19.84
N GLY A 23 4.53 4.76 -20.13
CA GLY A 23 4.42 5.45 -21.40
C GLY A 23 3.65 4.70 -22.50
N TYR A 24 3.20 3.47 -22.24
CA TYR A 24 2.42 2.68 -23.19
C TYR A 24 0.91 2.97 -23.16
N GLY A 25 0.49 3.82 -22.24
CA GLY A 25 -0.91 4.18 -22.02
C GLY A 25 -1.64 3.26 -21.03
N TYR A 26 -2.63 3.82 -20.32
CA TYR A 26 -3.31 3.13 -19.22
C TYR A 26 -4.77 3.58 -19.11
N PRO A 27 -5.76 2.69 -18.97
CA PRO A 27 -7.17 3.04 -18.97
C PRO A 27 -7.66 3.56 -17.60
N LEU A 28 -6.85 4.35 -16.88
CA LEU A 28 -7.10 4.81 -15.52
C LEU A 28 -8.48 5.46 -15.38
N PHE A 29 -8.79 6.44 -16.23
CA PHE A 29 -9.99 7.27 -16.09
C PHE A 29 -11.27 6.60 -16.61
N ASN A 30 -11.17 5.37 -17.16
CA ASN A 30 -12.35 4.55 -17.44
C ASN A 30 -12.92 3.94 -16.15
N TYR A 31 -12.09 3.79 -15.10
CA TYR A 31 -12.42 3.13 -13.83
C TYR A 31 -12.40 4.06 -12.63
N TYR A 32 -11.61 5.13 -12.66
CA TYR A 32 -11.56 6.12 -11.59
C TYR A 32 -12.58 7.23 -11.77
N PRO A 33 -13.37 7.55 -10.70
CA PRO A 33 -14.39 8.57 -10.76
C PRO A 33 -13.84 9.96 -11.10
N PRO A 34 -14.39 10.70 -12.10
CA PRO A 34 -13.71 11.82 -12.71
C PRO A 34 -13.86 13.16 -11.98
N LEU A 35 -14.85 13.37 -11.09
CA LEU A 35 -15.18 14.70 -10.54
C LEU A 35 -14.02 15.36 -9.80
N THR A 36 -13.26 14.58 -9.04
CA THR A 36 -12.10 15.09 -8.29
C THR A 36 -11.02 15.64 -9.22
N TYR A 37 -10.80 14.97 -10.36
CA TYR A 37 -9.81 15.38 -11.36
C TYR A 37 -10.26 16.64 -12.10
N TYR A 38 -11.56 16.76 -12.42
CA TYR A 38 -12.11 17.99 -13.00
C TYR A 38 -11.98 19.18 -12.05
N LEU A 39 -12.24 18.99 -10.76
CA LEU A 39 -12.06 20.05 -9.76
C LEU A 39 -10.59 20.46 -9.63
N GLY A 40 -9.67 19.49 -9.60
CA GLY A 40 -8.23 19.77 -9.58
C GLY A 40 -7.79 20.54 -10.83
N ALA A 41 -8.23 20.12 -12.02
CA ALA A 41 -7.93 20.78 -13.27
C ALA A 41 -8.55 22.19 -13.35
N LEU A 42 -9.75 22.37 -12.80
CA LEU A 42 -10.40 23.69 -12.70
C LEU A 42 -9.54 24.67 -11.87
N PHE A 43 -9.09 24.26 -10.69
CA PHE A 43 -8.24 25.10 -9.85
C PHE A 43 -6.89 25.37 -10.51
N HIS A 44 -6.33 24.38 -11.22
CA HIS A 44 -5.11 24.59 -12.00
C HIS A 44 -5.33 25.59 -13.17
N ALA A 45 -6.46 25.50 -13.85
CA ALA A 45 -6.82 26.44 -14.91
C ALA A 45 -7.05 27.88 -14.38
N LEU A 46 -7.42 28.02 -13.09
CA LEU A 46 -7.53 29.31 -12.41
C LEU A 46 -6.15 29.88 -11.95
N GLY A 47 -5.04 29.18 -12.26
CA GLY A 47 -3.67 29.65 -12.00
C GLY A 47 -3.01 29.10 -10.76
N LEU A 48 -3.64 28.15 -10.04
CA LEU A 48 -2.98 27.48 -8.91
C LEU A 48 -2.01 26.40 -9.43
N GLY A 49 -0.87 26.21 -8.74
CA GLY A 49 -0.03 25.04 -8.98
C GLY A 49 -0.77 23.73 -8.63
N PHE A 50 -0.29 22.57 -9.12
CA PHE A 50 -0.96 21.29 -8.90
C PHE A 50 -1.17 20.97 -7.42
N GLU A 51 -0.15 21.22 -6.57
CA GLU A 51 -0.24 21.03 -5.12
C GLU A 51 -1.31 21.90 -4.49
N HIS A 52 -1.32 23.19 -4.81
CA HIS A 52 -2.33 24.14 -4.32
C HIS A 52 -3.72 23.83 -4.84
N SER A 53 -3.84 23.28 -6.05
CA SER A 53 -5.11 22.79 -6.60
C SER A 53 -5.68 21.64 -5.78
N LEU A 54 -4.85 20.70 -5.33
CA LEU A 54 -5.27 19.62 -4.44
C LEU A 54 -5.65 20.15 -3.05
N ILE A 55 -4.90 21.11 -2.50
CA ILE A 55 -5.24 21.78 -1.24
C ILE A 55 -6.60 22.47 -1.36
N ALA A 56 -6.88 23.12 -2.49
CA ALA A 56 -8.17 23.75 -2.75
C ALA A 56 -9.32 22.74 -2.81
N VAL A 57 -9.12 21.56 -3.43
CA VAL A 57 -10.11 20.47 -3.43
C VAL A 57 -10.39 19.98 -2.00
N TYR A 58 -9.36 19.84 -1.16
CA TYR A 58 -9.54 19.51 0.26
C TYR A 58 -10.30 20.60 1.02
N GLY A 59 -10.02 21.87 0.73
CA GLY A 59 -10.78 23.01 1.29
C GLY A 59 -12.26 22.95 0.94
N VAL A 60 -12.58 22.61 -0.31
CA VAL A 60 -13.98 22.36 -0.75
C VAL A 60 -14.58 21.19 0.01
N ALA A 61 -13.87 20.07 0.15
CA ALA A 61 -14.33 18.88 0.84
C ALA A 61 -14.71 19.18 2.31
N LEU A 62 -13.82 19.84 3.05
CA LEU A 62 -14.05 20.22 4.45
C LEU A 62 -15.22 21.22 4.58
N THR A 63 -15.31 22.18 3.68
CA THR A 63 -16.42 23.15 3.66
C THR A 63 -17.76 22.45 3.46
N LEU A 64 -17.83 21.52 2.50
CA LEU A 64 -19.03 20.71 2.24
C LEU A 64 -19.37 19.80 3.43
N ALA A 65 -18.37 19.20 4.10
CA ALA A 65 -18.58 18.38 5.28
C ALA A 65 -19.26 19.16 6.42
N VAL A 66 -18.73 20.34 6.74
CA VAL A 66 -19.25 21.19 7.81
C VAL A 66 -20.65 21.74 7.46
N ILE A 67 -20.83 22.31 6.27
CA ILE A 67 -22.11 22.86 5.83
C ILE A 67 -23.15 21.74 5.70
N GLY A 68 -22.78 20.61 5.09
CA GLY A 68 -23.67 19.48 4.90
C GLY A 68 -24.13 18.88 6.22
N ALA A 69 -23.23 18.69 7.20
CA ALA A 69 -23.58 18.18 8.53
C ALA A 69 -24.49 19.14 9.29
N PHE A 70 -24.23 20.45 9.21
CA PHE A 70 -25.11 21.48 9.77
C PHE A 70 -26.51 21.39 9.18
N LEU A 71 -26.62 21.43 7.85
CA LEU A 71 -27.90 21.42 7.15
C LEU A 71 -28.68 20.13 7.43
N LEU A 72 -27.99 18.97 7.42
CA LEU A 72 -28.63 17.69 7.70
C LEU A 72 -29.16 17.61 9.13
N ALA A 73 -28.35 17.92 10.13
CA ALA A 73 -28.77 17.85 11.53
C ALA A 73 -29.88 18.84 11.83
N ARG A 74 -29.79 20.08 11.31
CA ARG A 74 -30.86 21.09 11.39
C ARG A 74 -32.14 20.62 10.74
N GLU A 75 -32.07 20.04 9.53
CA GLU A 75 -33.25 19.53 8.82
C GLU A 75 -33.93 18.42 9.64
N LEU A 76 -33.14 17.49 10.18
CA LEU A 76 -33.65 16.35 10.94
C LEU A 76 -34.25 16.75 12.28
N THR A 77 -33.64 17.69 13.00
CA THR A 77 -33.98 18.04 14.39
C THR A 77 -34.84 19.29 14.48
N GLN A 78 -34.88 20.13 13.43
CA GLN A 78 -35.49 21.48 13.42
C GLN A 78 -34.90 22.38 14.53
N ASP A 79 -33.59 22.24 14.80
CA ASP A 79 -32.87 22.99 15.83
C ASP A 79 -31.48 23.39 15.35
N ASP A 80 -31.17 24.69 15.37
CA ASP A 80 -29.89 25.22 14.86
C ASP A 80 -28.72 24.77 15.71
N LEU A 81 -28.89 24.64 17.04
CA LEU A 81 -27.83 24.19 17.94
C LEU A 81 -27.40 22.76 17.61
N SER A 82 -28.35 21.87 17.34
CA SER A 82 -28.08 20.52 16.84
C SER A 82 -27.26 20.55 15.55
N GLY A 83 -27.56 21.51 14.66
CA GLY A 83 -26.78 21.75 13.45
C GLY A 83 -25.32 22.12 13.73
N TYR A 84 -25.10 23.11 14.61
CA TYR A 84 -23.73 23.56 14.96
C TYR A 84 -22.91 22.45 15.63
N VAL A 85 -23.52 21.69 16.55
CA VAL A 85 -22.82 20.58 17.24
C VAL A 85 -22.45 19.46 16.26
N ALA A 86 -23.37 19.09 15.37
CA ALA A 86 -23.09 18.07 14.36
C ALA A 86 -22.00 18.52 13.37
N ALA A 87 -22.05 19.80 12.94
CA ALA A 87 -21.03 20.38 12.08
C ALA A 87 -19.64 20.39 12.73
N ALA A 88 -19.55 20.80 14.00
CA ALA A 88 -18.31 20.77 14.75
C ALA A 88 -17.79 19.33 14.91
N ALA A 89 -18.66 18.40 15.31
CA ALA A 89 -18.28 17.00 15.52
C ALA A 89 -17.80 16.30 14.24
N TYR A 90 -18.51 16.51 13.12
CA TYR A 90 -18.14 15.88 11.85
C TYR A 90 -16.95 16.57 11.19
N GLY A 91 -16.93 17.92 11.17
CA GLY A 91 -15.82 18.69 10.62
C GLY A 91 -14.48 18.48 11.35
N THR A 92 -14.54 17.97 12.58
CA THR A 92 -13.35 17.60 13.38
C THR A 92 -13.20 16.09 13.56
N ALA A 93 -13.93 15.27 12.79
CA ALA A 93 -13.87 13.82 12.92
C ALA A 93 -12.48 13.29 12.50
N PRO A 94 -11.84 12.43 13.31
CA PRO A 94 -10.49 11.92 13.03
C PRO A 94 -10.34 11.27 11.67
N TYR A 95 -11.34 10.52 11.23
CA TYR A 95 -11.32 9.83 9.95
C TYR A 95 -11.23 10.79 8.75
N VAL A 96 -11.84 11.98 8.83
CA VAL A 96 -11.73 13.01 7.78
C VAL A 96 -10.28 13.47 7.65
N TYR A 97 -9.63 13.73 8.79
CA TYR A 97 -8.22 14.14 8.82
C TYR A 97 -7.26 13.01 8.47
N PHE A 98 -7.59 11.77 8.79
CA PHE A 98 -6.82 10.61 8.36
C PHE A 98 -6.77 10.50 6.82
N ASN A 99 -7.91 10.66 6.15
CA ASN A 99 -7.96 10.67 4.69
C ASN A 99 -7.23 11.88 4.09
N LEU A 100 -7.26 13.03 4.77
CA LEU A 100 -6.59 14.25 4.33
C LEU A 100 -5.07 14.15 4.45
N PHE A 101 -4.56 13.79 5.64
CA PHE A 101 -3.13 13.93 5.97
C PHE A 101 -2.34 12.62 5.90
N ALA A 102 -2.95 11.48 6.22
CA ALA A 102 -2.25 10.21 6.22
C ALA A 102 -2.37 9.45 4.90
N ARG A 103 -3.59 9.36 4.35
CA ARG A 103 -3.82 8.62 3.10
C ARG A 103 -3.69 9.47 1.85
N SER A 104 -3.81 10.79 1.97
CA SER A 104 -3.94 11.69 0.82
C SER A 104 -5.05 11.26 -0.16
N ALA A 105 -6.14 10.69 0.37
CA ALA A 105 -7.23 10.12 -0.41
C ALA A 105 -8.21 11.23 -0.84
N VAL A 106 -7.82 12.04 -1.83
CA VAL A 106 -8.60 13.20 -2.29
C VAL A 106 -10.04 12.85 -2.69
N PRO A 107 -10.29 11.80 -3.50
CA PRO A 107 -11.66 11.42 -3.88
C PRO A 107 -12.51 11.02 -2.68
N GLU A 108 -11.99 10.22 -1.76
CA GLU A 108 -12.73 9.79 -0.57
C GLU A 108 -13.00 10.96 0.38
N THR A 109 -12.04 11.87 0.56
CA THR A 109 -12.24 13.08 1.39
C THR A 109 -13.34 13.97 0.81
N LEU A 110 -13.36 14.18 -0.51
CA LEU A 110 -14.42 14.95 -1.16
C LEU A 110 -15.78 14.24 -1.04
N ALA A 111 -15.82 12.92 -1.15
CA ALA A 111 -17.02 12.12 -0.95
C ALA A 111 -17.56 12.24 0.49
N LEU A 112 -16.68 12.25 1.51
CA LEU A 112 -17.07 12.51 2.91
C LEU A 112 -17.66 13.91 3.07
N GLY A 113 -17.20 14.90 2.30
CA GLY A 113 -17.80 16.22 2.24
C GLY A 113 -19.19 16.23 1.61
N LEU A 114 -19.36 15.51 0.50
CA LEU A 114 -20.63 15.42 -0.23
C LEU A 114 -21.68 14.59 0.51
N LEU A 115 -21.27 13.57 1.29
CA LEU A 115 -22.17 12.62 1.96
C LEU A 115 -23.25 13.32 2.82
N PRO A 116 -22.93 14.20 3.77
CA PRO A 116 -23.98 14.85 4.58
C PRO A 116 -24.84 15.80 3.76
N LEU A 117 -24.30 16.46 2.73
CA LEU A 117 -25.05 17.33 1.84
C LEU A 117 -26.07 16.53 1.01
N MET A 118 -25.67 15.39 0.50
CA MET A 118 -26.53 14.46 -0.24
C MET A 118 -27.66 13.96 0.68
N LEU A 119 -27.34 13.48 1.88
CA LEU A 119 -28.35 13.01 2.84
C LEU A 119 -29.34 14.14 3.23
N TRP A 120 -28.85 15.38 3.38
CA TRP A 120 -29.71 16.54 3.59
C TRP A 120 -30.68 16.75 2.43
N ALA A 121 -30.21 16.70 1.20
CA ALA A 121 -31.07 16.88 0.04
C ALA A 121 -32.19 15.82 -0.01
N TYR A 122 -31.87 14.56 0.30
CA TYR A 122 -32.87 13.48 0.39
C TYR A 122 -33.81 13.64 1.58
N ALA A 123 -33.33 14.04 2.75
CA ALA A 123 -34.17 14.34 3.92
C ALA A 123 -35.13 15.49 3.61
N ARG A 124 -34.65 16.53 2.93
CA ARG A 124 -35.45 17.67 2.50
C ARG A 124 -36.50 17.27 1.45
N LEU A 125 -36.10 16.43 0.47
CA LEU A 125 -37.02 15.88 -0.54
C LEU A 125 -38.17 15.09 0.09
N ALA A 126 -37.85 14.27 1.10
CA ALA A 126 -38.87 13.48 1.78
C ALA A 126 -39.85 14.34 2.60
N ARG A 127 -39.40 15.49 3.16
CA ARG A 127 -40.22 16.36 4.04
C ARG A 127 -40.93 17.49 3.31
N ALA A 128 -40.27 18.06 2.33
CA ALA A 128 -40.77 19.24 1.57
C ALA A 128 -40.43 19.05 0.08
N PRO A 129 -41.14 18.14 -0.61
CA PRO A 129 -40.88 17.85 -2.00
C PRO A 129 -41.10 19.05 -2.89
N SER A 130 -40.12 19.36 -3.75
CA SER A 130 -40.22 20.35 -4.82
C SER A 130 -39.29 19.94 -5.96
N ARG A 131 -39.56 20.49 -7.17
CA ARG A 131 -38.72 20.17 -8.35
C ARG A 131 -37.25 20.51 -8.14
N PRO A 132 -36.84 21.69 -7.60
CA PRO A 132 -35.44 22.01 -7.35
C PRO A 132 -34.78 21.05 -6.31
N VAL A 133 -35.53 20.67 -5.26
CA VAL A 133 -35.03 19.74 -4.24
C VAL A 133 -34.86 18.34 -4.81
N PHE A 134 -35.78 17.91 -5.71
CA PHE A 134 -35.63 16.64 -6.41
C PHE A 134 -34.38 16.63 -7.31
N ALA A 135 -34.16 17.71 -8.09
CA ALA A 135 -32.98 17.87 -8.91
C ALA A 135 -31.70 17.88 -8.06
N LEU A 136 -31.70 18.60 -6.93
CA LEU A 136 -30.57 18.67 -6.01
C LEU A 136 -30.24 17.29 -5.41
N ALA A 137 -31.25 16.52 -5.02
CA ALA A 137 -31.03 15.17 -4.49
C ALA A 137 -30.42 14.24 -5.55
N ALA A 138 -30.91 14.27 -6.79
CA ALA A 138 -30.33 13.51 -7.89
C ALA A 138 -28.87 13.96 -8.17
N LEU A 139 -28.60 15.25 -8.29
CA LEU A 139 -27.28 15.79 -8.59
C LEU A 139 -26.26 15.52 -7.48
N THR A 140 -26.66 15.62 -6.21
CA THR A 140 -25.71 15.36 -5.09
C THR A 140 -25.34 13.90 -4.99
N TYR A 141 -26.27 12.96 -5.28
CA TYR A 141 -25.92 11.54 -5.33
C TYR A 141 -25.09 11.20 -6.58
N THR A 142 -25.40 11.79 -7.74
CA THR A 142 -24.55 11.71 -8.94
C THR A 142 -23.14 12.17 -8.63
N ALA A 143 -22.99 13.35 -8.00
CA ALA A 143 -21.69 13.89 -7.61
C ALA A 143 -20.93 12.93 -6.69
N LEU A 144 -21.63 12.28 -5.75
CA LEU A 144 -21.02 11.28 -4.86
C LEU A 144 -20.51 10.06 -5.64
N ILE A 145 -21.30 9.54 -6.60
CA ILE A 145 -20.91 8.38 -7.45
C ILE A 145 -19.66 8.72 -8.26
N ILE A 146 -19.67 9.86 -8.97
CA ILE A 146 -18.57 10.26 -9.85
C ILE A 146 -17.39 10.91 -9.10
N THR A 147 -17.45 10.96 -7.75
CA THR A 147 -16.34 11.34 -6.87
C THR A 147 -15.67 10.10 -6.29
N HIS A 148 -16.45 9.21 -5.67
CA HIS A 148 -15.93 8.00 -5.03
C HIS A 148 -17.03 6.92 -4.94
N PHE A 149 -16.99 5.99 -5.86
CA PHE A 149 -18.01 4.96 -6.04
C PHE A 149 -18.28 4.12 -4.77
N LEU A 150 -17.20 3.73 -4.05
CA LEU A 150 -17.36 2.95 -2.81
C LEU A 150 -18.11 3.73 -1.71
N SER A 151 -17.84 5.03 -1.56
CA SER A 151 -18.60 5.86 -0.61
C SER A 151 -20.07 5.99 -1.01
N ALA A 152 -20.38 5.98 -2.31
CA ALA A 152 -21.77 6.00 -2.77
C ALA A 152 -22.50 4.70 -2.40
N ILE A 153 -21.85 3.54 -2.51
CA ILE A 153 -22.40 2.25 -2.06
C ILE A 153 -22.63 2.29 -0.54
N LEU A 154 -21.63 2.73 0.23
CA LEU A 154 -21.72 2.81 1.70
C LEU A 154 -22.79 3.81 2.18
N ALA A 155 -23.21 4.75 1.34
CA ALA A 155 -24.28 5.70 1.65
C ALA A 155 -25.69 5.12 1.49
N VAL A 156 -25.87 4.01 0.76
CA VAL A 156 -27.22 3.42 0.50
C VAL A 156 -27.98 3.08 1.78
N PRO A 157 -27.40 2.39 2.79
CA PRO A 157 -28.08 2.13 4.04
C PRO A 157 -28.47 3.41 4.79
N LEU A 158 -27.67 4.48 4.69
CA LEU A 158 -28.00 5.79 5.29
C LEU A 158 -29.20 6.44 4.61
N LEU A 159 -29.35 6.33 3.30
CA LEU A 159 -30.53 6.77 2.57
C LEU A 159 -31.78 6.04 3.05
N LEU A 160 -31.70 4.75 3.30
CA LEU A 160 -32.80 3.96 3.86
C LEU A 160 -33.19 4.49 5.26
N VAL A 161 -32.22 4.77 6.12
CA VAL A 161 -32.46 5.36 7.45
C VAL A 161 -33.16 6.73 7.32
N ILE A 162 -32.69 7.58 6.41
CA ILE A 162 -33.33 8.88 6.13
C ILE A 162 -34.75 8.68 5.63
N ALA A 163 -35.01 7.75 4.75
CA ALA A 163 -36.35 7.43 4.26
C ALA A 163 -37.29 6.98 5.40
N LEU A 164 -36.82 6.05 6.25
CA LEU A 164 -37.57 5.54 7.40
C LEU A 164 -37.86 6.63 8.45
N THR A 165 -36.92 7.52 8.71
CA THR A 165 -37.06 8.58 9.72
C THR A 165 -37.82 9.81 9.23
N SER A 166 -37.93 9.99 7.92
CA SER A 166 -38.59 11.15 7.30
C SER A 166 -40.00 10.86 6.83
N ALA A 167 -40.36 9.59 6.61
CA ALA A 167 -41.69 9.18 6.23
C ALA A 167 -42.63 9.16 7.45
N PRO A 168 -43.88 9.65 7.35
CA PRO A 168 -44.90 9.42 8.37
C PRO A 168 -45.25 7.94 8.35
N LEU A 169 -45.15 7.27 9.50
CA LEU A 169 -45.60 5.88 9.62
C LEU A 169 -47.11 5.79 9.32
N PRO A 170 -47.58 4.80 8.58
CA PRO A 170 -48.96 4.70 8.06
C PRO A 170 -50.05 4.47 9.13
N LEU A 171 -49.67 4.49 10.41
CA LEU A 171 -50.57 4.27 11.54
C LEU A 171 -51.36 5.54 11.96
N ARG A 172 -51.25 6.66 11.27
CA ARG A 172 -51.98 7.87 11.57
C ARG A 172 -53.08 8.08 10.54
N ALA A 173 -54.34 8.13 11.04
CA ALA A 173 -55.46 8.56 10.22
C ALA A 173 -55.19 9.94 9.59
N PRO A 174 -55.50 10.17 8.31
CA PRO A 174 -55.24 11.46 7.66
C PRO A 174 -56.02 12.58 8.37
N SER A 175 -55.29 13.58 8.86
CA SER A 175 -55.95 14.77 9.38
C SER A 175 -56.42 15.60 8.21
N PRO A 176 -57.67 16.15 8.21
CA PRO A 176 -58.27 16.81 7.05
C PRO A 176 -57.62 18.13 6.63
N THR A 177 -56.57 18.59 7.31
CA THR A 177 -55.93 19.88 7.08
C THR A 177 -54.51 19.88 6.58
N ARG A 178 -53.94 18.72 6.18
CA ARG A 178 -52.63 18.64 5.53
C ARG A 178 -52.78 18.17 4.07
N PRO A 179 -52.53 19.05 3.09
CA PRO A 179 -52.39 18.62 1.71
C PRO A 179 -51.06 17.86 1.54
N VAL A 180 -51.16 16.74 0.80
CA VAL A 180 -50.05 15.94 0.29
C VAL A 180 -49.35 15.06 1.36
N SER A 181 -49.74 13.79 1.42
CA SER A 181 -48.90 12.74 2.01
C SER A 181 -47.55 12.69 1.28
N PRO A 182 -46.41 12.64 1.99
CA PRO A 182 -45.10 12.51 1.36
C PRO A 182 -45.07 11.20 0.56
N SER A 183 -44.87 11.32 -0.74
CA SER A 183 -44.75 10.18 -1.64
C SER A 183 -43.36 9.53 -1.44
N PRO A 184 -43.27 8.29 -0.94
CA PRO A 184 -41.98 7.59 -0.78
C PRO A 184 -41.28 7.32 -2.10
N HIS A 185 -41.99 7.53 -3.23
CA HIS A 185 -41.45 7.26 -4.58
C HIS A 185 -40.48 8.35 -5.04
N LEU A 186 -40.55 9.57 -4.53
CA LEU A 186 -39.67 10.66 -5.00
C LEU A 186 -38.21 10.48 -4.63
N PRO A 187 -37.82 10.07 -3.39
CA PRO A 187 -36.44 9.71 -3.09
C PRO A 187 -35.91 8.59 -3.97
N LEU A 188 -36.69 7.55 -4.20
CA LEU A 188 -36.32 6.45 -5.09
C LEU A 188 -36.13 6.92 -6.54
N ALA A 189 -37.07 7.75 -7.04
CA ALA A 189 -36.96 8.30 -8.40
C ALA A 189 -35.72 9.21 -8.55
N ALA A 190 -35.39 10.03 -7.53
CA ALA A 190 -34.16 10.83 -7.52
C ALA A 190 -32.90 9.96 -7.50
N PHE A 191 -32.93 8.86 -6.75
CA PHE A 191 -31.84 7.86 -6.72
C PHE A 191 -31.65 7.20 -8.10
N LEU A 192 -32.74 6.73 -8.73
CA LEU A 192 -32.67 6.12 -10.06
C LEU A 192 -32.22 7.11 -11.14
N LEU A 193 -32.66 8.38 -11.05
CA LEU A 193 -32.17 9.44 -11.92
C LEU A 193 -30.68 9.71 -11.71
N ALA A 194 -30.18 9.67 -10.47
CA ALA A 194 -28.76 9.82 -10.20
C ALA A 194 -27.93 8.66 -10.79
N LEU A 195 -28.40 7.43 -10.72
CA LEU A 195 -27.75 6.29 -11.38
C LEU A 195 -27.72 6.49 -12.90
N ALA A 196 -28.83 6.94 -13.49
CA ALA A 196 -28.91 7.23 -14.92
C ALA A 196 -27.97 8.38 -15.34
N LEU A 197 -27.91 9.46 -14.56
CA LEU A 197 -26.96 10.56 -14.78
C LEU A 197 -25.50 10.11 -14.71
N SER A 198 -25.18 9.12 -13.88
CA SER A 198 -23.83 8.57 -13.69
C SER A 198 -23.50 7.44 -14.66
N ALA A 199 -24.43 6.99 -15.49
CA ALA A 199 -24.30 5.79 -16.32
C ALA A 199 -23.07 5.87 -17.25
N PHE A 200 -22.75 7.06 -17.78
CA PHE A 200 -21.62 7.29 -18.68
C PHE A 200 -20.27 6.89 -18.09
N PHE A 201 -20.15 6.90 -16.77
CA PHE A 201 -18.99 6.43 -16.02
C PHE A 201 -19.26 5.04 -15.43
N LEU A 202 -20.40 4.87 -14.74
CA LEU A 202 -20.67 3.70 -13.91
C LEU A 202 -20.76 2.41 -14.72
N LEU A 203 -21.44 2.41 -15.87
CA LEU A 203 -21.61 1.18 -16.65
C LEU A 203 -20.30 0.70 -17.28
N PRO A 204 -19.48 1.53 -17.96
CA PRO A 204 -18.17 1.09 -18.43
C PRO A 204 -17.27 0.61 -17.29
N ALA A 205 -17.22 1.32 -16.16
CA ALA A 205 -16.40 0.94 -15.01
C ALA A 205 -16.79 -0.42 -14.43
N LEU A 206 -18.05 -0.83 -14.50
CA LEU A 206 -18.54 -2.12 -14.01
C LEU A 206 -18.44 -3.25 -15.04
N PHE A 207 -18.75 -2.98 -16.30
CA PHE A 207 -18.91 -4.03 -17.32
C PHE A 207 -17.69 -4.22 -18.25
N GLU A 208 -16.69 -3.32 -18.20
CA GLU A 208 -15.44 -3.50 -18.93
C GLU A 208 -14.29 -4.02 -18.03
N THR A 209 -14.59 -4.51 -16.82
CA THR A 209 -13.58 -5.03 -15.87
C THR A 209 -12.82 -6.24 -16.37
N SER A 210 -13.40 -7.02 -17.29
CA SER A 210 -12.71 -8.16 -17.94
C SER A 210 -11.57 -7.75 -18.88
N ALA A 211 -11.54 -6.49 -19.28
CA ALA A 211 -10.47 -5.94 -20.16
C ALA A 211 -9.20 -5.56 -19.38
N VAL A 212 -9.23 -5.63 -18.06
CA VAL A 212 -8.11 -5.25 -17.17
C VAL A 212 -7.88 -6.30 -16.07
N GLN A 213 -6.77 -6.20 -15.35
CA GLN A 213 -6.35 -7.19 -14.35
C GLN A 213 -6.90 -6.89 -12.95
N VAL A 214 -8.22 -6.65 -12.84
CA VAL A 214 -8.89 -6.31 -11.55
C VAL A 214 -8.64 -7.37 -10.46
N HIS A 215 -8.31 -8.62 -10.82
CA HIS A 215 -7.99 -9.67 -9.85
C HIS A 215 -6.80 -9.29 -8.95
N GLN A 216 -5.92 -8.40 -9.37
CA GLN A 216 -4.82 -7.89 -8.56
C GLN A 216 -5.31 -7.13 -7.31
N LEU A 217 -6.51 -6.54 -7.34
CA LEU A 217 -7.13 -5.91 -6.16
C LEU A 217 -7.52 -6.92 -5.08
N THR A 218 -7.65 -8.19 -5.43
CA THR A 218 -8.04 -9.26 -4.51
C THR A 218 -6.89 -10.20 -4.18
N ALA A 219 -5.67 -9.84 -4.60
CA ALA A 219 -4.46 -10.60 -4.27
C ALA A 219 -4.25 -10.64 -2.74
N PRO A 220 -3.73 -11.75 -2.19
CA PRO A 220 -3.38 -11.82 -0.78
C PRO A 220 -2.40 -10.72 -0.37
N GLY A 221 -2.57 -10.15 0.81
CA GLY A 221 -1.68 -9.12 1.33
C GLY A 221 -2.43 -7.93 1.94
N ASP A 222 -1.88 -6.74 1.79
CA ASP A 222 -2.40 -5.51 2.42
C ASP A 222 -3.77 -5.07 1.88
N LEU A 223 -4.16 -5.53 0.68
CA LEU A 223 -5.46 -5.23 0.06
C LEU A 223 -6.56 -6.22 0.47
N ASP A 224 -6.24 -7.31 1.15
CA ASP A 224 -7.23 -8.26 1.66
C ASP A 224 -7.98 -7.66 2.86
N PHE A 225 -9.32 -7.62 2.79
CA PHE A 225 -10.17 -7.09 3.87
C PHE A 225 -9.94 -7.81 5.20
N ARG A 226 -9.52 -9.08 5.18
CA ARG A 226 -9.25 -9.88 6.39
C ARG A 226 -8.15 -9.29 7.25
N ASN A 227 -7.20 -8.58 6.65
CA ASN A 227 -6.07 -7.93 7.30
C ASN A 227 -6.38 -6.47 7.71
N ASN A 228 -7.57 -5.95 7.38
CA ASN A 228 -7.92 -4.54 7.45
C ASN A 228 -9.07 -4.21 8.43
N PHE A 229 -9.36 -5.10 9.36
CA PHE A 229 -10.29 -4.80 10.46
C PHE A 229 -9.62 -3.95 11.53
N LEU A 230 -10.42 -3.12 12.20
CA LEU A 230 -9.97 -2.34 13.36
C LEU A 230 -10.34 -3.03 14.66
N PRO A 231 -9.38 -3.35 15.55
CA PRO A 231 -9.68 -3.75 16.90
C PRO A 231 -10.52 -2.68 17.61
N LEU A 232 -11.42 -3.10 18.51
CA LEU A 232 -12.26 -2.16 19.27
C LEU A 232 -11.42 -1.16 20.07
N THR A 233 -10.25 -1.58 20.54
CA THR A 233 -9.26 -0.73 21.21
C THR A 233 -8.79 0.42 20.35
N ASP A 234 -8.57 0.18 19.06
CA ASP A 234 -8.11 1.20 18.12
C ASP A 234 -9.27 2.09 17.67
N LEU A 235 -10.45 1.50 17.45
CA LEU A 235 -11.66 2.24 17.10
C LEU A 235 -12.05 3.27 18.16
N LEU A 236 -11.82 2.96 19.44
CA LEU A 236 -12.08 3.82 20.59
C LEU A 236 -10.81 4.44 21.20
N ALA A 237 -9.68 4.33 20.51
CA ALA A 237 -8.40 4.80 21.02
C ALA A 237 -8.42 6.29 21.36
N TRP A 238 -7.73 6.64 22.43
CA TRP A 238 -7.37 8.03 22.71
C TRP A 238 -6.32 8.49 21.70
N PRO A 239 -6.33 9.79 21.30
CA PRO A 239 -5.27 10.33 20.44
C PRO A 239 -3.90 10.05 21.04
N ARG A 240 -3.06 9.32 20.30
CA ARG A 240 -1.67 9.12 20.71
C ARG A 240 -0.88 10.40 20.44
N PRO A 241 -0.01 10.82 21.36
CA PRO A 241 0.89 11.94 21.10
C PRO A 241 1.70 11.64 19.84
N TYR A 242 1.85 12.62 18.98
CA TYR A 242 2.64 12.52 17.75
C TYR A 242 4.10 12.78 18.05
N ASP A 243 4.99 11.90 17.62
CA ASP A 243 6.43 12.15 17.65
C ASP A 243 6.85 12.82 16.33
N ALA A 244 7.14 14.10 16.37
CA ALA A 244 7.47 14.92 15.20
C ALA A 244 8.78 14.50 14.49
N ARG A 245 9.64 13.74 15.16
CA ARG A 245 10.90 13.23 14.61
C ARG A 245 10.82 11.78 14.14
N LEU A 246 9.68 11.12 14.34
CA LEU A 246 9.48 9.80 13.77
C LEU A 246 9.31 9.92 12.27
N VAL A 247 10.20 9.25 11.52
CA VAL A 247 10.01 9.03 10.08
C VAL A 247 8.78 8.18 9.92
N PHE A 248 7.69 8.78 9.59
CA PHE A 248 6.54 7.97 9.44
C PHE A 248 5.42 8.57 8.65
N ILE A 249 4.87 7.69 7.83
CA ILE A 249 3.53 7.76 7.27
C ILE A 249 2.65 6.67 7.90
N GLY A 250 2.77 6.31 9.11
CA GLY A 250 2.10 5.12 9.57
C GLY A 250 1.74 5.00 11.03
N VAL A 251 2.05 5.94 11.90
CA VAL A 251 1.22 6.04 13.08
C VAL A 251 -0.06 6.65 12.60
N SER A 252 -0.98 5.81 12.28
CA SER A 252 -2.31 6.22 11.95
C SER A 252 -2.70 7.30 12.95
N PRO A 253 -2.76 8.61 12.55
CA PRO A 253 -3.54 9.50 13.33
C PRO A 253 -4.94 8.90 13.19
N SER A 254 -5.18 7.93 14.06
CA SER A 254 -6.47 7.44 14.44
C SER A 254 -7.46 7.21 13.30
N LEU A 255 -7.37 6.04 12.70
CA LEU A 255 -8.54 5.36 12.17
C LEU A 255 -9.55 5.12 13.31
N ASN A 256 -10.01 6.15 14.01
CA ASN A 256 -10.91 5.99 15.13
C ASN A 256 -12.13 6.92 15.00
N LEU A 257 -13.13 6.68 15.82
CA LEU A 257 -14.38 7.43 15.87
C LEU A 257 -14.25 8.80 16.57
N GLY A 258 -13.14 9.03 17.26
CA GLY A 258 -13.00 10.18 18.15
C GLY A 258 -13.68 9.92 19.50
N VAL A 259 -12.87 9.54 20.50
CA VAL A 259 -13.34 9.22 21.86
C VAL A 259 -14.15 10.36 22.48
N VAL A 260 -13.85 11.62 22.13
CA VAL A 260 -14.61 12.77 22.61
C VAL A 260 -16.07 12.70 22.19
N GLY A 261 -16.36 12.35 20.94
CA GLY A 261 -17.73 12.17 20.46
C GLY A 261 -18.45 11.05 21.22
N VAL A 262 -17.76 9.93 21.44
CA VAL A 262 -18.31 8.80 22.20
C VAL A 262 -18.58 9.19 23.65
N VAL A 263 -17.66 9.88 24.33
CA VAL A 263 -17.83 10.38 25.70
C VAL A 263 -18.99 11.37 25.78
N VAL A 264 -19.11 12.31 24.84
CA VAL A 264 -20.23 13.26 24.79
C VAL A 264 -21.57 12.52 24.69
N VAL A 265 -21.63 11.48 23.85
CA VAL A 265 -22.84 10.66 23.69
C VAL A 265 -23.17 9.92 25.01
N LEU A 266 -22.21 9.26 25.62
CA LEU A 266 -22.41 8.51 26.86
C LEU A 266 -22.85 9.43 28.00
N VAL A 267 -22.14 10.54 28.21
CA VAL A 267 -22.48 11.53 29.25
C VAL A 267 -23.84 12.17 28.98
N GLY A 268 -24.10 12.59 27.76
CA GLY A 268 -25.40 13.16 27.38
C GLY A 268 -26.57 12.19 27.56
N TRP A 269 -26.36 10.90 27.27
CA TRP A 269 -27.37 9.86 27.50
C TRP A 269 -27.64 9.65 28.97
N VAL A 270 -26.61 9.56 29.84
CA VAL A 270 -26.74 9.43 31.29
C VAL A 270 -27.49 10.63 31.91
N ILE A 271 -27.15 11.85 31.49
CA ILE A 271 -27.83 13.07 31.97
C ILE A 271 -29.31 13.03 31.57
N LYS A 272 -29.60 12.69 30.32
CA LYS A 272 -30.95 12.65 29.78
C LYS A 272 -31.81 11.56 30.46
N SER A 273 -31.25 10.39 30.75
CA SER A 273 -31.93 9.29 31.43
C SER A 273 -32.30 9.66 32.87
N LYS A 274 -31.43 10.40 33.58
CA LYS A 274 -31.72 10.87 34.96
C LYS A 274 -32.77 11.98 35.00
N VAL A 275 -32.87 12.82 33.97
CA VAL A 275 -33.85 13.94 33.91
C VAL A 275 -35.25 13.46 33.50
N GLN A 276 -35.37 12.35 32.77
CA GLN A 276 -36.62 11.81 32.26
C GLN A 276 -37.27 10.74 33.17
N SER A 277 -36.71 10.44 34.34
CA SER A 277 -37.37 9.53 35.32
C SER A 277 -38.46 10.29 36.11
N PRO A 278 -39.73 10.23 35.72
CA PRO A 278 -40.81 10.64 36.65
C PRO A 278 -40.82 9.61 37.74
N LYS A 279 -40.80 10.05 39.02
CA LYS A 279 -41.14 9.18 40.14
C LYS A 279 -42.47 8.52 39.85
N PRO A 280 -42.62 7.20 39.87
CA PRO A 280 -43.91 6.56 39.70
C PRO A 280 -44.79 7.01 40.85
N LYS A 281 -45.93 7.63 40.59
CA LYS A 281 -47.03 7.75 41.54
C LYS A 281 -47.48 6.31 41.86
N VAL A 282 -47.23 5.88 43.06
CA VAL A 282 -47.72 4.60 43.57
C VAL A 282 -49.24 4.62 43.54
N GLY A 283 -49.84 3.75 42.77
CA GLY A 283 -51.29 3.50 42.75
C GLY A 283 -51.76 2.89 41.44
N GLY A 284 -51.84 1.55 41.36
CA GLY A 284 -52.54 0.88 40.24
C GLY A 284 -51.85 -0.39 39.77
N THR A 285 -52.34 -1.47 40.19
CA THR A 285 -52.29 -2.89 39.74
C THR A 285 -51.59 -3.17 38.39
N GLY A 286 -50.70 -4.13 38.47
CA GLY A 286 -50.02 -4.98 37.51
C GLY A 286 -50.44 -4.92 36.03
N GLN A 287 -49.52 -4.46 35.18
CA GLN A 287 -49.43 -4.93 33.79
C GLN A 287 -47.96 -5.14 33.44
N LEU A 288 -47.76 -6.31 32.86
CA LEU A 288 -46.51 -6.82 32.27
C LEU A 288 -45.83 -5.84 31.30
N GLY A 289 -44.52 -5.89 31.20
CA GLY A 289 -43.57 -5.08 30.48
C GLY A 289 -43.96 -4.52 29.11
N PRO A 290 -43.15 -3.61 28.54
CA PRO A 290 -43.52 -2.85 27.36
C PRO A 290 -43.74 -3.81 26.16
N SER A 291 -44.99 -3.95 25.75
CA SER A 291 -45.36 -4.71 24.58
C SER A 291 -44.77 -4.06 23.31
N LEU A 292 -44.47 -4.85 22.27
CA LEU A 292 -44.04 -4.37 20.92
C LEU A 292 -44.95 -3.25 20.39
N LEU A 293 -46.23 -3.22 20.80
CA LEU A 293 -47.20 -2.16 20.49
C LEU A 293 -46.88 -0.83 21.19
N SER A 294 -46.34 -0.84 22.42
CA SER A 294 -45.90 0.42 23.07
C SER A 294 -44.60 0.98 22.46
N LEU A 295 -43.72 0.13 21.94
CA LEU A 295 -42.54 0.53 21.17
C LEU A 295 -42.96 1.19 19.85
N ALA A 296 -43.91 0.58 19.13
CA ALA A 296 -44.45 1.10 17.89
C ALA A 296 -45.15 2.45 18.06
N SER A 297 -45.88 2.65 19.18
CA SER A 297 -46.52 3.94 19.47
C SER A 297 -45.54 5.05 19.83
N ASN A 298 -44.42 4.71 20.47
CA ASN A 298 -43.38 5.68 20.81
C ASN A 298 -42.57 6.13 19.56
N LEU A 299 -42.47 5.30 18.52
CA LEU A 299 -41.80 5.65 17.23
C LEU A 299 -42.62 6.55 16.33
N GLN A 300 -43.87 6.92 16.71
CA GLN A 300 -44.74 7.78 15.88
C GLN A 300 -44.25 9.24 15.73
N SER A 301 -43.34 9.70 16.59
CA SER A 301 -42.72 11.02 16.41
C SER A 301 -41.43 10.91 15.57
N PRO A 302 -41.23 11.80 14.59
CA PRO A 302 -39.99 11.79 13.79
C PRO A 302 -38.74 11.85 14.64
N ILE A 303 -38.78 12.49 15.80
CA ILE A 303 -37.64 12.61 16.72
C ILE A 303 -37.35 11.32 17.47
N ALA A 304 -38.39 10.60 17.92
CA ALA A 304 -38.22 9.32 18.56
C ALA A 304 -37.64 8.31 17.55
N SER A 305 -38.07 8.34 16.32
CA SER A 305 -37.48 7.54 15.23
C SER A 305 -36.00 7.84 15.05
N LEU A 306 -35.60 9.12 15.00
CA LEU A 306 -34.17 9.51 14.89
C LEU A 306 -33.36 9.05 16.11
N GLN A 307 -33.91 9.19 17.34
CA GLN A 307 -33.26 8.73 18.57
C GLN A 307 -33.09 7.21 18.64
N PHE A 308 -33.84 6.47 17.84
CA PHE A 308 -33.76 5.02 17.76
C PHE A 308 -32.82 4.59 16.59
N PHE A 309 -33.07 5.08 15.38
CA PHE A 309 -32.36 4.59 14.20
C PHE A 309 -30.91 5.07 14.08
N ILE A 310 -30.59 6.32 14.47
CA ILE A 310 -29.23 6.84 14.36
C ILE A 310 -28.25 6.07 15.24
N PRO A 311 -28.50 5.83 16.55
CA PRO A 311 -27.65 5.01 17.39
C PRO A 311 -27.48 3.57 16.89
N ILE A 312 -28.56 2.93 16.46
CA ILE A 312 -28.52 1.56 15.96
C ILE A 312 -27.65 1.50 14.69
N THR A 313 -27.87 2.39 13.74
CA THR A 313 -27.10 2.43 12.50
C THR A 313 -25.62 2.73 12.79
N PHE A 314 -25.34 3.64 13.72
CA PHE A 314 -23.98 3.89 14.20
C PHE A 314 -23.32 2.63 14.73
N LEU A 315 -24.02 1.88 15.58
CA LEU A 315 -23.49 0.61 16.13
C LEU A 315 -23.27 -0.44 15.05
N ILE A 316 -24.18 -0.52 14.06
CA ILE A 316 -24.02 -1.43 12.92
C ILE A 316 -22.76 -1.09 12.11
N TYR A 317 -22.58 0.17 11.70
CA TYR A 317 -21.37 0.59 10.96
C TYR A 317 -20.11 0.35 11.79
N SER A 318 -20.13 0.68 13.10
CA SER A 318 -18.99 0.45 13.98
C SER A 318 -18.68 -1.05 14.16
N PHE A 319 -19.70 -1.90 14.29
CA PHE A 319 -19.53 -3.35 14.37
C PHE A 319 -18.85 -3.91 13.11
N PHE A 320 -19.31 -3.49 11.92
CA PHE A 320 -18.75 -3.94 10.65
C PHE A 320 -17.30 -3.49 10.40
N THR A 321 -16.75 -2.56 11.18
CA THR A 321 -15.32 -2.21 11.14
C THR A 321 -14.45 -3.18 11.94
N THR A 322 -15.01 -3.96 12.83
CA THR A 322 -14.27 -4.79 13.80
C THR A 322 -14.08 -6.24 13.32
N PRO A 323 -13.06 -6.96 13.82
CA PRO A 323 -12.84 -8.38 13.51
C PRO A 323 -14.04 -9.28 13.85
N LEU A 324 -14.91 -8.87 14.78
CA LEU A 324 -16.12 -9.62 15.15
C LEU A 324 -17.09 -9.79 13.97
N SER A 325 -17.06 -8.90 13.01
CA SER A 325 -17.92 -8.96 11.81
C SER A 325 -17.34 -9.79 10.66
N ARG A 326 -16.10 -10.30 10.79
CA ARG A 326 -15.41 -11.06 9.75
C ARG A 326 -16.24 -12.20 9.14
N PRO A 327 -16.96 -13.06 9.93
CA PRO A 327 -17.78 -14.12 9.32
C PRO A 327 -18.88 -13.59 8.40
N LEU A 328 -19.42 -12.40 8.69
CA LEU A 328 -20.43 -11.76 7.84
C LEU A 328 -19.79 -11.20 6.57
N TRP A 329 -18.62 -10.58 6.68
CA TRP A 329 -17.88 -10.10 5.50
C TRP A 329 -17.55 -11.23 4.52
N GLU A 330 -17.19 -12.40 5.01
CA GLU A 330 -16.86 -13.58 4.20
C GLU A 330 -18.08 -14.10 3.40
N THR A 331 -19.30 -13.75 3.81
CA THR A 331 -20.53 -14.08 3.07
C THR A 331 -20.95 -13.02 2.05
N LEU A 332 -20.37 -11.82 2.12
CA LEU A 332 -20.72 -10.71 1.24
C LEU A 332 -19.99 -10.84 -0.10
N PRO A 333 -20.72 -10.88 -1.23
CA PRO A 333 -20.10 -11.07 -2.56
C PRO A 333 -19.19 -9.91 -2.98
N PHE A 334 -19.28 -8.73 -2.31
CA PHE A 334 -18.52 -7.54 -2.64
C PHE A 334 -17.42 -7.21 -1.61
N ALA A 335 -17.17 -8.07 -0.62
CA ALA A 335 -16.22 -7.81 0.44
C ALA A 335 -14.81 -7.52 -0.10
N ASN A 336 -14.36 -8.29 -1.07
CA ASN A 336 -13.05 -8.13 -1.69
C ASN A 336 -12.90 -6.79 -2.42
N ILE A 337 -13.99 -6.25 -2.98
CA ILE A 337 -13.97 -4.93 -3.66
C ILE A 337 -13.89 -3.79 -2.63
N LEU A 338 -14.52 -3.96 -1.48
CA LEU A 338 -14.47 -2.97 -0.39
C LEU A 338 -13.08 -2.90 0.27
N GLN A 339 -12.30 -3.98 0.26
CA GLN A 339 -10.91 -4.12 0.73
C GLN A 339 -10.66 -3.72 2.19
N PHE A 340 -11.28 -2.64 2.65
CA PHE A 340 -10.99 -1.98 3.91
C PHE A 340 -12.27 -1.78 4.73
N PRO A 341 -12.59 -2.69 5.68
CA PRO A 341 -13.72 -2.54 6.60
C PRO A 341 -13.71 -1.21 7.37
N TRP A 342 -12.53 -0.65 7.65
CA TRP A 342 -12.39 0.63 8.33
C TRP A 342 -12.91 1.85 7.50
N ARG A 343 -13.21 1.71 6.20
CA ARG A 343 -13.92 2.75 5.43
C ARG A 343 -15.30 3.10 6.02
N LEU A 344 -15.90 2.17 6.75
CA LEU A 344 -17.17 2.38 7.46
C LEU A 344 -17.06 3.38 8.63
N VAL A 345 -15.85 3.71 9.09
CA VAL A 345 -15.61 4.76 10.10
C VAL A 345 -16.09 6.13 9.61
N GLY A 346 -15.99 6.40 8.30
CA GLY A 346 -16.48 7.67 7.71
C GLY A 346 -17.98 7.90 7.94
N PRO A 347 -18.85 7.02 7.44
CA PRO A 347 -20.30 7.07 7.74
C PRO A 347 -20.62 6.98 9.24
N ALA A 348 -19.90 6.16 10.01
CA ALA A 348 -20.07 6.08 11.45
C ALA A 348 -19.77 7.41 12.15
N SER A 349 -18.74 8.13 11.73
CA SER A 349 -18.38 9.47 12.25
C SER A 349 -19.50 10.48 12.00
N LEU A 350 -20.15 10.44 10.84
CA LEU A 350 -21.31 11.28 10.56
C LEU A 350 -22.48 10.93 11.46
N LEU A 351 -22.78 9.66 11.65
CA LEU A 351 -23.85 9.20 12.56
C LEU A 351 -23.58 9.59 14.01
N LEU A 352 -22.34 9.49 14.47
CA LEU A 352 -21.92 9.96 15.79
C LEU A 352 -22.13 11.47 15.94
N ALA A 353 -21.77 12.25 14.94
CA ALA A 353 -21.97 13.70 14.92
C ALA A 353 -23.46 14.07 14.99
N LEU A 354 -24.30 13.37 14.22
CA LEU A 354 -25.75 13.56 14.27
C LEU A 354 -26.31 13.15 15.65
N TRP A 355 -25.80 12.10 16.25
CA TRP A 355 -26.20 11.68 17.60
C TRP A 355 -25.82 12.71 18.64
N CYS A 356 -24.61 13.28 18.59
CA CYS A 356 -24.22 14.42 19.44
C CYS A 356 -25.18 15.60 19.27
N GLY A 357 -25.56 15.94 18.05
CA GLY A 357 -26.55 16.99 17.77
C GLY A 357 -27.92 16.70 18.39
N LEU A 358 -28.41 15.45 18.29
CA LEU A 358 -29.69 15.04 18.88
C LEU A 358 -29.73 15.15 20.42
N LEU A 359 -28.60 14.97 21.10
CA LEU A 359 -28.52 15.04 22.55
C LEU A 359 -28.65 16.47 23.09
N VAL A 360 -28.16 17.46 22.34
CA VAL A 360 -28.19 18.89 22.72
C VAL A 360 -29.47 19.60 22.28
N ARG A 361 -30.35 18.91 21.52
CA ARG A 361 -31.59 19.50 20.99
C ARG A 361 -32.46 20.10 22.09
N ARG A 362 -32.96 21.32 21.88
CA ARG A 362 -33.91 21.98 22.75
C ARG A 362 -35.29 21.32 22.64
N GLY A 363 -35.86 20.87 23.77
CA GLY A 363 -37.25 20.38 23.79
C GLY A 363 -38.22 21.53 23.52
N SER A 364 -39.30 21.27 22.75
CA SER A 364 -40.31 22.26 22.37
C SER A 364 -41.27 22.68 23.50
N SER A 365 -40.99 22.31 24.77
CA SER A 365 -41.95 22.47 25.90
C SER A 365 -41.48 23.43 26.99
N ILE A 366 -40.78 24.51 26.65
CA ILE A 366 -40.54 25.57 27.64
C ILE A 366 -41.33 26.83 27.18
N PRO A 367 -42.38 27.30 27.92
CA PRO A 367 -42.98 28.55 27.65
C PRO A 367 -41.96 29.70 27.78
N HIS A 368 -42.03 30.69 26.88
CA HIS A 368 -41.22 31.90 26.90
C HIS A 368 -41.51 32.80 28.13
N HIS A 369 -41.30 32.25 29.34
CA HIS A 369 -41.19 33.11 30.51
C HIS A 369 -39.71 33.16 30.92
N PRO A 370 -39.11 34.34 31.05
CA PRO A 370 -37.76 34.50 31.59
C PRO A 370 -37.84 34.17 33.08
N SER A 371 -37.62 32.88 33.42
CA SER A 371 -37.38 32.48 34.81
C SER A 371 -35.97 32.96 35.20
N PRO A 372 -35.82 33.50 36.44
CA PRO A 372 -34.52 33.98 36.87
C PRO A 372 -33.49 32.83 36.89
N ILE A 373 -32.22 33.21 36.67
CA ILE A 373 -30.99 32.38 36.44
C ILE A 373 -30.70 31.41 37.62
N THR A 374 -31.64 31.08 38.45
CA THR A 374 -31.48 30.28 39.66
C THR A 374 -31.74 28.78 39.46
N ASN A 375 -32.05 28.32 38.25
CA ASN A 375 -32.31 26.91 38.01
C ASN A 375 -30.99 26.20 37.61
N PRO A 376 -30.40 25.33 38.49
CA PRO A 376 -29.13 24.64 38.25
C PRO A 376 -29.13 23.81 36.96
N SER A 377 -30.31 23.30 36.57
CA SER A 377 -30.45 22.52 35.34
C SER A 377 -30.35 23.36 34.03
N ALA A 378 -30.75 24.64 34.10
CA ALA A 378 -30.63 25.57 32.99
C ALA A 378 -29.16 26.05 32.79
N LEU A 379 -28.45 26.32 33.88
CA LEU A 379 -27.04 26.65 33.92
C LEU A 379 -26.18 25.47 33.43
N LEU A 380 -26.44 24.26 33.86
CA LEU A 380 -25.74 23.07 33.39
C LEU A 380 -25.95 22.85 31.89
N ARG A 381 -27.17 23.06 31.39
CA ARG A 381 -27.46 22.97 29.94
C ARG A 381 -26.75 24.06 29.14
N ALA A 382 -26.73 25.30 29.59
CA ALA A 382 -26.02 26.39 28.93
C ALA A 382 -24.50 26.14 28.89
N SER A 383 -23.94 25.63 30.00
CA SER A 383 -22.52 25.24 30.08
C SER A 383 -22.17 24.09 29.16
N LEU A 384 -23.00 23.04 29.05
CA LEU A 384 -22.83 21.94 28.14
C LEU A 384 -22.95 22.40 26.67
N GLN A 385 -23.82 23.32 26.35
CA GLN A 385 -24.03 23.87 25.02
C GLN A 385 -22.81 24.65 24.51
N SER A 386 -22.07 25.31 25.38
CA SER A 386 -20.82 26.00 25.03
C SER A 386 -19.59 25.09 25.10
N LEU A 387 -19.58 24.12 26.00
CA LEU A 387 -18.46 23.21 26.26
C LEU A 387 -18.30 22.16 25.13
N ILE A 388 -19.43 21.62 24.61
CA ILE A 388 -19.38 20.53 23.62
C ILE A 388 -18.68 20.95 22.29
N PRO A 389 -19.05 22.06 21.63
CA PRO A 389 -18.32 22.51 20.43
C PRO A 389 -16.84 22.81 20.72
N SER A 390 -16.55 23.37 21.91
CA SER A 390 -15.19 23.65 22.34
C SER A 390 -14.35 22.37 22.56
N LEU A 391 -14.96 21.32 23.12
CA LEU A 391 -14.29 20.03 23.27
C LEU A 391 -14.00 19.35 21.94
N PHE A 392 -14.91 19.42 20.96
CA PHE A 392 -14.66 18.92 19.62
C PHE A 392 -13.55 19.71 18.91
N PHE A 393 -13.59 21.04 19.04
CA PHE A 393 -12.54 21.88 18.51
C PHE A 393 -11.19 21.58 19.15
N PHE A 394 -11.12 21.45 20.48
CA PHE A 394 -9.93 21.08 21.22
C PHE A 394 -9.43 19.68 20.82
N ALA A 395 -10.32 18.70 20.70
CA ALA A 395 -9.97 17.35 20.26
C ALA A 395 -9.38 17.36 18.86
N SER A 396 -9.90 18.14 17.91
CA SER A 396 -9.36 18.23 16.56
C SER A 396 -7.93 18.76 16.53
N LEU A 397 -7.55 19.56 17.52
CA LEU A 397 -6.23 20.15 17.60
C LEU A 397 -5.13 19.14 17.94
N THR A 398 -5.51 18.03 18.58
CA THR A 398 -4.58 16.95 18.96
C THR A 398 -4.28 15.98 17.82
N TRP A 399 -4.99 16.08 16.66
CA TRP A 399 -4.94 15.10 15.58
C TRP A 399 -4.11 15.51 14.36
N THR A 400 -3.66 16.78 14.27
CA THR A 400 -3.32 17.40 12.98
C THR A 400 -1.83 17.67 12.76
N TYR A 401 -0.93 17.02 13.48
CA TYR A 401 0.51 17.22 13.24
C TYR A 401 1.13 16.12 12.39
N ALA A 402 0.80 16.09 11.09
CA ALA A 402 1.65 15.47 10.10
C ALA A 402 2.39 16.60 9.36
N SER A 403 3.70 16.67 9.48
CA SER A 403 4.48 17.51 8.58
C SER A 403 4.33 16.96 7.16
N PRO A 404 3.79 17.72 6.20
CA PRO A 404 3.73 17.25 4.82
C PRO A 404 5.15 16.95 4.33
N THR A 405 5.37 15.74 3.84
CA THR A 405 6.62 15.41 3.18
C THR A 405 6.53 15.95 1.76
N PRO A 406 7.39 16.88 1.34
CA PRO A 406 7.39 17.37 -0.03
C PRO A 406 7.56 16.22 -1.02
N VAL A 407 6.80 16.21 -2.10
CA VAL A 407 7.05 15.30 -3.23
C VAL A 407 8.40 15.70 -3.83
N PRO A 408 9.38 14.77 -3.94
CA PRO A 408 10.76 15.12 -4.28
C PRO A 408 10.97 15.49 -5.75
N PHE A 409 9.91 15.54 -6.56
CA PHE A 409 10.01 15.84 -7.99
C PHE A 409 8.89 16.78 -8.45
N ALA A 410 9.18 17.57 -9.47
CA ALA A 410 8.16 18.43 -10.10
C ALA A 410 7.06 17.55 -10.73
N PRO A 411 5.77 17.94 -10.62
CA PRO A 411 4.66 17.19 -11.21
C PRO A 411 4.59 17.40 -12.73
N THR A 412 5.48 16.73 -13.46
CA THR A 412 5.60 16.75 -14.93
C THR A 412 5.34 15.37 -15.50
N ILE A 413 5.01 15.26 -16.79
CA ILE A 413 4.77 13.97 -17.46
C ILE A 413 6.01 13.05 -17.37
N PRO A 414 7.25 13.49 -17.67
CA PRO A 414 8.42 12.62 -17.54
C PRO A 414 8.61 12.07 -16.13
N ASN A 415 8.32 12.89 -15.10
CA ASN A 415 8.44 12.46 -13.72
C ASN A 415 7.33 11.48 -13.28
N LEU A 416 6.18 11.43 -13.98
CA LEU A 416 5.16 10.41 -13.74
C LEU A 416 5.68 9.01 -14.11
N THR A 417 6.36 8.86 -15.24
CA THR A 417 6.95 7.57 -15.65
C THR A 417 8.02 7.12 -14.64
N ALA A 418 8.85 8.04 -14.15
CA ALA A 418 9.82 7.73 -13.09
C ALA A 418 9.12 7.31 -11.78
N TYR A 419 8.00 7.94 -11.42
CA TYR A 419 7.20 7.55 -10.26
C TYR A 419 6.60 6.15 -10.42
N GLU A 420 6.10 5.79 -11.61
CA GLU A 420 5.57 4.45 -11.87
C GLU A 420 6.61 3.35 -11.64
N GLN A 421 7.91 3.62 -11.90
CA GLN A 421 9.01 2.67 -11.67
C GLN A 421 9.24 2.37 -10.18
N THR A 422 8.68 3.17 -9.27
CA THR A 422 8.69 2.87 -7.82
C THR A 422 7.64 1.85 -7.38
N GLY A 423 7.02 1.13 -8.33
CA GLY A 423 5.99 0.12 -8.08
C GLY A 423 4.55 0.65 -8.09
N GLN A 424 4.34 1.90 -8.52
CA GLN A 424 3.03 2.56 -8.59
C GLN A 424 2.51 2.65 -10.04
N LEU A 425 2.51 1.53 -10.75
CA LEU A 425 2.11 1.46 -12.16
C LEU A 425 0.72 2.08 -12.39
N GLY A 426 0.61 2.97 -13.37
CA GLY A 426 -0.63 3.70 -13.67
C GLY A 426 -1.07 4.64 -12.56
N ALA A 427 -0.15 5.01 -11.62
CA ALA A 427 -0.45 5.73 -10.38
C ALA A 427 -1.50 5.03 -9.50
N THR A 428 -1.55 3.69 -9.54
CA THR A 428 -2.42 2.82 -8.74
C THR A 428 -1.60 1.93 -7.81
N SER A 429 -2.22 1.34 -6.79
CA SER A 429 -1.51 0.58 -5.75
C SER A 429 -1.09 -0.81 -6.17
N ALA A 430 -1.73 -1.39 -7.20
CA ALA A 430 -1.50 -2.77 -7.62
C ALA A 430 -1.39 -2.94 -9.14
N GLY A 431 -1.42 -1.86 -9.93
CA GLY A 431 -1.48 -1.94 -11.38
C GLY A 431 -2.77 -2.61 -11.90
N GLU A 432 -3.84 -2.57 -11.12
CA GLU A 432 -5.08 -3.32 -11.29
C GLU A 432 -5.83 -3.01 -12.59
N PHE A 433 -5.54 -1.90 -13.23
CA PHE A 433 -6.15 -1.57 -14.52
C PHE A 433 -5.21 -1.80 -15.70
N LEU A 434 -4.12 -2.54 -15.50
CA LEU A 434 -3.28 -3.00 -16.61
C LEU A 434 -4.14 -3.83 -17.59
N PRO A 435 -4.13 -3.53 -18.90
CA PRO A 435 -4.89 -4.29 -19.85
C PRO A 435 -4.63 -5.80 -19.77
N SER A 436 -5.69 -6.60 -19.86
CA SER A 436 -5.62 -8.06 -19.68
C SER A 436 -4.71 -8.79 -20.68
N ALA A 437 -4.43 -8.17 -21.83
CA ALA A 437 -3.51 -8.68 -22.83
C ALA A 437 -2.02 -8.59 -22.43
N VAL A 438 -1.68 -7.78 -21.44
CA VAL A 438 -0.29 -7.60 -20.96
C VAL A 438 0.03 -8.69 -19.94
N GLN A 439 0.88 -9.63 -20.34
CA GLN A 439 1.38 -10.72 -19.47
C GLN A 439 2.73 -10.37 -18.85
N GLN A 440 3.52 -9.56 -19.55
CA GLN A 440 4.81 -9.06 -19.10
C GLN A 440 4.94 -7.58 -19.45
N LEU A 441 5.30 -6.77 -18.44
CA LEU A 441 5.55 -5.34 -18.66
C LEU A 441 6.81 -5.16 -19.51
N PRO A 442 6.72 -4.35 -20.58
CA PRO A 442 7.91 -3.93 -21.31
C PRO A 442 8.70 -2.88 -20.50
N PRO A 443 9.98 -2.63 -20.86
CA PRO A 443 10.77 -1.54 -20.26
C PRO A 443 10.08 -0.18 -20.41
N PRO A 444 10.24 0.74 -19.43
CA PRO A 444 9.69 2.09 -19.50
C PRO A 444 10.18 2.84 -20.75
N LEU A 445 9.27 3.60 -21.39
CA LEU A 445 9.60 4.46 -22.51
C LEU A 445 10.17 5.80 -22.03
N ASP A 446 11.21 6.28 -22.71
CA ASP A 446 11.69 7.65 -22.51
C ASP A 446 10.85 8.63 -23.36
N LEU A 447 9.76 9.14 -22.76
CA LEU A 447 8.87 10.10 -23.42
C LEU A 447 9.52 11.47 -23.67
N ALA A 448 10.67 11.74 -23.05
CA ALA A 448 11.43 12.98 -23.21
C ALA A 448 12.51 12.87 -24.30
N ALA A 449 12.73 11.69 -24.85
CA ALA A 449 13.75 11.47 -25.87
C ALA A 449 13.52 12.36 -27.10
N PRO A 450 14.57 12.98 -27.66
CA PRO A 450 14.46 13.68 -28.92
C PRO A 450 13.96 12.71 -30.03
N ASN A 451 12.93 13.11 -30.76
CA ASN A 451 12.29 12.29 -31.80
C ASN A 451 11.57 11.04 -31.29
N PHE A 452 11.06 11.07 -30.05
CA PHE A 452 10.25 9.98 -29.52
C PHE A 452 9.09 9.65 -30.49
N SER A 453 8.94 8.37 -30.79
CA SER A 453 7.84 7.83 -31.61
C SER A 453 7.22 6.64 -30.89
N ARG A 454 5.90 6.54 -30.96
CA ARG A 454 5.17 5.35 -30.50
C ARG A 454 5.22 4.18 -31.48
N LEU A 455 6.03 4.27 -32.52
CA LEU A 455 6.24 3.22 -33.51
C LEU A 455 7.47 2.41 -33.13
N ALA A 456 7.33 1.09 -33.03
CA ALA A 456 8.48 0.20 -32.84
C ALA A 456 9.40 0.24 -34.08
N PRO A 457 10.69 -0.06 -33.92
CA PRO A 457 11.62 -0.12 -35.05
C PRO A 457 11.09 -1.01 -36.17
N VAL A 458 11.11 -0.51 -37.40
CA VAL A 458 10.66 -1.24 -38.59
C VAL A 458 11.82 -1.98 -39.24
N PRO A 459 11.56 -3.11 -39.94
CA PRO A 459 12.59 -3.87 -40.65
C PRO A 459 13.28 -3.06 -41.80
N GLU A 460 14.45 -3.53 -42.22
CA GLU A 460 15.09 -2.98 -43.41
C GLU A 460 14.19 -3.09 -44.66
N GLY A 461 14.16 -2.04 -45.47
CA GLY A 461 13.28 -1.95 -46.64
C GLY A 461 11.89 -1.42 -46.38
N VAL A 462 11.56 -1.08 -45.15
CA VAL A 462 10.34 -0.36 -44.80
C VAL A 462 10.66 1.11 -44.58
N SER A 463 9.94 2.00 -45.23
CA SER A 463 10.05 3.44 -45.03
C SER A 463 8.81 3.97 -44.32
N VAL A 464 9.02 4.86 -43.35
CA VAL A 464 7.98 5.51 -42.56
C VAL A 464 8.04 7.01 -42.78
N THR A 465 6.92 7.60 -43.16
CA THR A 465 6.80 9.03 -43.42
C THR A 465 5.50 9.58 -42.82
N ASP A 466 5.41 10.91 -42.73
CA ASP A 466 4.22 11.62 -42.25
C ASP A 466 3.65 11.10 -40.94
N TYR A 467 4.55 10.82 -39.96
CA TYR A 467 4.12 10.39 -38.61
C TYR A 467 3.51 11.54 -37.84
N ARG A 468 2.27 11.36 -37.40
CA ARG A 468 1.53 12.31 -36.55
C ARG A 468 0.89 11.56 -35.39
N ALA A 469 1.06 12.04 -34.17
CA ALA A 469 0.50 11.44 -32.99
C ALA A 469 -0.23 12.50 -32.13
N THR A 470 -1.37 12.10 -31.63
CA THR A 470 -2.10 12.78 -30.53
C THR A 470 -2.33 11.75 -29.42
N PRO A 471 -2.81 12.13 -28.22
CA PRO A 471 -3.08 11.16 -27.16
C PRO A 471 -3.99 10.01 -27.55
N LEU A 472 -4.91 10.23 -28.49
CA LEU A 472 -5.94 9.27 -28.87
C LEU A 472 -5.89 8.89 -30.36
N SER A 473 -4.86 9.31 -31.10
CA SER A 473 -4.75 8.98 -32.54
C SER A 473 -3.30 8.98 -32.99
N ILE A 474 -2.95 8.00 -33.81
CA ILE A 474 -1.69 7.93 -34.53
C ILE A 474 -2.01 7.75 -36.00
N SER A 475 -1.38 8.57 -36.85
CA SER A 475 -1.44 8.45 -38.32
C SER A 475 -0.01 8.38 -38.86
N VAL A 476 0.23 7.46 -39.78
CA VAL A 476 1.55 7.23 -40.34
C VAL A 476 1.43 6.67 -41.77
N VAL A 477 2.29 7.12 -42.65
CA VAL A 477 2.43 6.52 -44.00
C VAL A 477 3.58 5.54 -44.00
N VAL A 478 3.30 4.30 -44.39
CA VAL A 478 4.26 3.20 -44.44
C VAL A 478 4.37 2.70 -45.85
N SER A 479 5.60 2.56 -46.35
CA SER A 479 5.89 1.96 -47.66
C SER A 479 6.77 0.72 -47.47
N THR A 480 6.32 -0.41 -48.00
CA THR A 480 6.95 -1.71 -47.80
C THR A 480 6.86 -2.56 -49.08
N THR A 481 7.86 -3.37 -49.37
CA THR A 481 7.84 -4.33 -50.44
C THR A 481 7.13 -5.63 -50.14
N ASN A 482 7.09 -5.99 -48.86
CA ASN A 482 6.48 -7.23 -48.39
C ASN A 482 5.46 -6.93 -47.25
N GLN A 483 4.48 -7.77 -47.11
CA GLN A 483 3.59 -7.72 -45.98
C GLN A 483 4.36 -7.97 -44.68
N PHE A 484 4.14 -7.14 -43.64
CA PHE A 484 4.76 -7.32 -42.31
C PHE A 484 3.89 -6.84 -41.18
N PRO A 485 4.11 -7.34 -39.95
CA PRO A 485 3.43 -6.82 -38.77
C PRO A 485 4.11 -5.55 -38.25
N ILE A 486 3.34 -4.47 -38.11
CA ILE A 486 3.80 -3.24 -37.48
C ILE A 486 3.31 -3.20 -36.02
N THR A 487 4.20 -2.85 -35.10
CA THR A 487 3.89 -2.76 -33.65
C THR A 487 3.97 -1.32 -33.19
N LEU A 488 2.98 -0.92 -32.38
CA LEU A 488 2.98 0.39 -31.74
C LEU A 488 3.26 0.22 -30.24
N TYR A 489 4.01 1.14 -29.67
CA TYR A 489 4.26 1.25 -28.24
C TYR A 489 3.03 1.82 -27.51
N LEU A 490 1.92 1.08 -27.64
CA LEU A 490 0.64 1.31 -26.98
C LEU A 490 0.06 -0.02 -26.53
N PHE A 491 -0.40 -0.10 -25.30
CA PHE A 491 -1.16 -1.25 -24.84
C PHE A 491 -2.51 -1.33 -25.55
N TYR A 492 -2.89 -2.54 -25.93
CA TYR A 492 -4.23 -2.77 -26.47
C TYR A 492 -5.28 -2.74 -25.35
N PHE A 493 -6.30 -1.93 -25.58
CA PHE A 493 -7.50 -1.85 -24.72
C PHE A 493 -8.74 -1.64 -25.61
N PRO A 494 -9.94 -2.16 -25.23
CA PRO A 494 -11.14 -1.95 -26.00
C PRO A 494 -11.43 -0.47 -26.26
N GLY A 495 -11.67 -0.14 -27.53
CA GLY A 495 -11.81 1.22 -28.03
C GLY A 495 -10.72 1.63 -29.03
N TRP A 496 -9.56 0.96 -29.02
CA TRP A 496 -8.57 1.14 -30.07
C TRP A 496 -9.05 0.46 -31.36
N ARG A 497 -9.01 1.19 -32.46
CA ARG A 497 -9.32 0.75 -33.83
C ARG A 497 -8.21 1.15 -34.76
N ALA A 498 -7.94 0.31 -35.74
CA ALA A 498 -6.94 0.55 -36.77
C ALA A 498 -7.58 0.50 -38.15
N THR A 499 -7.14 1.38 -39.04
CA THR A 499 -7.49 1.35 -40.48
C THR A 499 -6.22 1.41 -41.33
N VAL A 500 -6.23 0.69 -42.44
CA VAL A 500 -5.26 0.76 -43.51
C VAL A 500 -5.99 1.33 -44.71
N ASP A 501 -5.58 2.50 -45.18
CA ASP A 501 -6.23 3.26 -46.28
C ASP A 501 -7.73 3.47 -46.05
N GLY A 502 -8.11 3.69 -44.79
CA GLY A 502 -9.51 3.87 -44.39
C GLY A 502 -10.31 2.58 -44.21
N VAL A 503 -9.75 1.41 -44.47
CA VAL A 503 -10.41 0.11 -44.28
C VAL A 503 -10.05 -0.43 -42.90
N GLU A 504 -11.06 -0.77 -42.08
CA GLU A 504 -10.85 -1.29 -40.73
C GLU A 504 -10.06 -2.60 -40.78
N THR A 505 -8.98 -2.64 -40.02
CA THR A 505 -8.04 -3.76 -39.97
C THR A 505 -7.96 -4.27 -38.53
N PRO A 506 -8.05 -5.60 -38.30
CA PRO A 506 -7.99 -6.16 -36.98
C PRO A 506 -6.68 -5.84 -36.26
N ILE A 507 -6.76 -5.43 -34.98
CA ILE A 507 -5.63 -5.29 -34.07
C ILE A 507 -5.42 -6.65 -33.39
N THR A 508 -4.16 -7.11 -33.40
CA THR A 508 -3.74 -8.31 -32.67
C THR A 508 -2.77 -7.88 -31.58
N PRO A 509 -3.11 -8.04 -30.28
CA PRO A 509 -2.17 -7.71 -29.22
C PRO A 509 -0.92 -8.60 -29.27
N SER A 510 0.28 -8.01 -29.15
CA SER A 510 1.51 -8.78 -29.10
C SER A 510 1.62 -9.61 -27.81
N VAL A 511 2.27 -10.78 -27.90
CA VAL A 511 2.55 -11.61 -26.73
C VAL A 511 4.06 -11.54 -26.48
N PRO A 512 4.51 -11.31 -25.22
CA PRO A 512 3.73 -11.23 -23.97
C PRO A 512 3.31 -9.80 -23.57
N ASN A 513 3.65 -8.76 -24.35
CA ASN A 513 3.58 -7.38 -23.89
C ASN A 513 2.23 -6.68 -24.14
N GLY A 514 1.29 -7.30 -24.87
CA GLY A 514 -0.05 -6.74 -25.10
C GLY A 514 -0.08 -5.46 -25.95
N LEU A 515 0.97 -5.21 -26.77
CA LEU A 515 1.10 -4.01 -27.60
C LEU A 515 0.22 -4.12 -28.86
N ILE A 516 -0.29 -2.98 -29.33
CA ILE A 516 -1.06 -2.90 -30.57
C ILE A 516 -0.19 -3.35 -31.74
N THR A 517 -0.58 -4.42 -32.43
CA THR A 517 0.08 -4.92 -33.62
C THR A 517 -0.94 -5.13 -34.72
N LEU A 518 -0.63 -4.74 -35.94
CA LEU A 518 -1.45 -4.94 -37.13
C LEU A 518 -0.61 -5.29 -38.36
N THR A 519 -1.20 -6.00 -39.30
CA THR A 519 -0.51 -6.42 -40.52
C THR A 519 -0.66 -5.35 -41.58
N VAL A 520 0.46 -4.88 -42.13
CA VAL A 520 0.49 -3.93 -43.26
C VAL A 520 0.75 -4.69 -44.54
N PRO A 521 -0.09 -4.54 -45.59
CA PRO A 521 0.15 -5.14 -46.92
C PRO A 521 1.39 -4.57 -47.61
N SER A 522 1.83 -5.20 -48.67
CA SER A 522 2.87 -4.64 -49.56
C SER A 522 2.35 -3.43 -50.34
N GLY A 523 3.13 -2.39 -50.45
CA GLY A 523 2.77 -1.12 -51.09
C GLY A 523 2.99 0.08 -50.19
N GLN A 524 2.44 1.21 -50.59
CA GLN A 524 2.38 2.42 -49.74
C GLN A 524 0.99 2.54 -49.16
N HIS A 525 0.90 2.59 -47.83
CA HIS A 525 -0.37 2.58 -47.09
C HIS A 525 -0.38 3.66 -46.03
N THR A 526 -1.55 4.25 -45.83
CA THR A 526 -1.80 5.17 -44.69
C THR A 526 -2.45 4.37 -43.57
N LEU A 527 -1.75 4.27 -42.47
CA LEU A 527 -2.26 3.64 -41.23
C LEU A 527 -2.85 4.74 -40.33
N THR A 528 -4.05 4.49 -39.80
CA THR A 528 -4.64 5.37 -38.79
C THR A 528 -5.17 4.54 -37.65
N ILE A 529 -4.63 4.79 -36.45
CA ILE A 529 -5.02 4.11 -35.23
C ILE A 529 -5.66 5.13 -34.31
N THR A 530 -6.90 4.88 -33.87
CA THR A 530 -7.69 5.81 -33.08
C THR A 530 -8.34 5.14 -31.87
N PHE A 531 -8.39 5.84 -30.76
CA PHE A 531 -9.15 5.44 -29.58
C PHE A 531 -10.52 6.09 -29.57
N GLY A 532 -11.58 5.30 -29.43
CA GLY A 532 -12.96 5.76 -29.42
C GLY A 532 -13.83 5.00 -28.43
N ASP A 533 -15.09 5.35 -28.40
CA ASP A 533 -16.05 4.71 -27.52
C ASP A 533 -16.45 3.33 -28.04
N THR A 534 -16.58 2.37 -27.10
CA THR A 534 -17.21 1.08 -27.34
C THR A 534 -18.74 1.25 -27.44
N PRO A 535 -19.48 0.28 -27.99
CA PRO A 535 -20.95 0.32 -27.99
C PRO A 535 -21.54 0.52 -26.59
N LEU A 536 -20.94 -0.08 -25.57
CA LEU A 536 -21.36 0.08 -24.16
C LEU A 536 -21.17 1.54 -23.71
N ARG A 537 -20.03 2.17 -24.00
CA ARG A 537 -19.74 3.55 -23.62
C ARG A 537 -20.70 4.51 -24.30
N THR A 538 -20.97 4.34 -25.59
CA THR A 538 -21.95 5.12 -26.34
C THR A 538 -23.36 4.98 -25.75
N PHE A 539 -23.79 3.76 -25.49
CA PHE A 539 -25.11 3.49 -24.87
C PHE A 539 -25.22 4.14 -23.48
N SER A 540 -24.16 4.03 -22.67
CA SER A 540 -24.10 4.63 -21.33
C SER A 540 -24.17 6.15 -21.38
N ALA A 541 -23.49 6.77 -22.35
CA ALA A 541 -23.52 8.22 -22.57
C ALA A 541 -24.93 8.69 -22.98
N ILE A 542 -25.59 7.95 -23.86
CA ILE A 542 -26.98 8.25 -24.27
C ILE A 542 -27.92 8.23 -23.06
N ILE A 543 -27.84 7.23 -22.17
CA ILE A 543 -28.62 7.17 -20.93
C ILE A 543 -28.40 8.43 -20.09
N SER A 544 -27.14 8.82 -19.89
CA SER A 544 -26.80 10.00 -19.08
C SER A 544 -27.28 11.30 -19.72
N ILE A 545 -27.18 11.45 -21.04
CA ILE A 545 -27.69 12.61 -21.78
C ILE A 545 -29.23 12.69 -21.67
N LEU A 546 -29.94 11.59 -21.84
CA LEU A 546 -31.40 11.54 -21.68
C LEU A 546 -31.81 11.88 -20.25
N ALA A 547 -31.08 11.39 -19.25
CA ALA A 547 -31.30 11.73 -17.85
C ALA A 547 -31.04 13.23 -17.58
N LEU A 548 -30.02 13.80 -18.20
CA LEU A 548 -29.72 15.24 -18.10
C LEU A 548 -30.81 16.08 -18.76
N ILE A 549 -31.29 15.68 -19.94
CA ILE A 549 -32.42 16.31 -20.62
C ILE A 549 -33.69 16.27 -19.75
N ALA A 550 -33.96 15.12 -19.12
CA ALA A 550 -35.07 14.99 -18.19
C ALA A 550 -34.94 15.86 -16.93
N LEU A 551 -33.72 16.18 -16.51
CA LEU A 551 -33.43 17.05 -15.38
C LEU A 551 -33.64 18.52 -15.70
N LEU A 552 -33.40 18.98 -16.94
CA LEU A 552 -33.46 20.39 -17.36
C LEU A 552 -34.81 21.08 -17.02
N PRO A 553 -36.01 20.56 -17.33
CA PRO A 553 -37.27 21.19 -16.98
C PRO A 553 -37.52 21.26 -15.47
N LEU A 554 -36.82 20.44 -14.68
CA LEU A 554 -36.90 20.48 -13.21
C LEU A 554 -36.11 21.63 -12.61
N THR A 555 -35.06 22.08 -13.34
CA THR A 555 -34.16 23.17 -12.91
C THR A 555 -34.50 24.51 -13.55
N LEU A 556 -34.97 24.52 -14.83
CA LEU A 556 -35.17 25.73 -15.64
C LEU A 556 -36.62 26.25 -15.63
N ALA A 557 -37.58 25.55 -14.97
CA ALA A 557 -38.94 26.08 -14.90
C ALA A 557 -38.95 27.48 -14.24
N PRO A 558 -39.59 28.50 -14.89
CA PRO A 558 -39.57 29.87 -14.38
C PRO A 558 -40.13 29.94 -12.97
N PHE A 559 -39.53 30.76 -12.15
CA PHE A 559 -39.91 31.03 -10.77
C PHE A 559 -41.30 31.71 -10.72
N GLY A 560 -42.34 30.97 -11.07
CA GLY A 560 -43.73 31.42 -11.01
C GLY A 560 -44.43 30.93 -9.73
N GLY A 561 -44.41 31.78 -8.70
CA GLY A 561 -45.13 31.52 -7.46
C GLY A 561 -44.30 31.83 -6.21
N ALA A 562 -44.93 32.47 -5.21
CA ALA A 562 -44.34 32.98 -3.96
C ALA A 562 -43.60 31.94 -3.08
N HIS A 563 -43.46 30.68 -3.52
CA HIS A 563 -42.77 29.63 -2.82
C HIS A 563 -41.35 29.33 -3.33
N SER A 564 -40.88 29.94 -4.41
CA SER A 564 -39.63 29.65 -5.08
C SER A 564 -38.34 30.13 -4.37
N TYR A 565 -38.47 31.04 -3.45
CA TYR A 565 -37.36 31.58 -2.66
C TYR A 565 -37.03 30.73 -1.44
N ALA A 566 -37.69 29.55 -1.24
CA ALA A 566 -37.48 28.69 -0.10
C ALA A 566 -36.15 27.93 -0.08
N LEU A 567 -35.40 27.86 -1.20
CA LEU A 567 -34.06 27.24 -1.24
C LEU A 567 -33.00 28.09 -0.51
N LEU A 568 -33.17 29.43 -0.47
CA LEU A 568 -32.26 30.36 0.19
C LEU A 568 -32.98 31.25 1.22
N ARG A 569 -34.28 31.04 1.44
CA ARG A 569 -34.87 31.62 2.65
C ARG A 569 -34.30 30.81 3.82
N PHE A 570 -33.19 31.32 4.36
CA PHE A 570 -33.22 31.67 5.76
C PHE A 570 -34.59 32.34 5.96
N SER A 571 -35.64 31.61 6.43
CA SER A 571 -36.83 32.29 6.92
C SER A 571 -36.26 33.37 7.82
N PRO A 572 -36.58 34.69 7.60
CA PRO A 572 -36.54 35.57 8.71
C PRO A 572 -37.55 34.91 9.66
N THR A 573 -37.08 34.06 10.55
CA THR A 573 -37.74 33.84 11.82
C THR A 573 -38.18 35.22 12.22
N PRO A 574 -39.47 35.39 12.59
CA PRO A 574 -39.97 36.70 13.07
C PRO A 574 -38.87 37.17 13.99
N ALA A 575 -38.35 38.38 13.72
CA ALA A 575 -37.20 38.93 14.39
C ALA A 575 -37.20 38.37 15.78
N LEU A 576 -36.44 37.33 16.00
CA LEU A 576 -36.09 36.93 17.31
C LEU A 576 -35.56 38.23 17.88
N SER A 577 -36.30 38.78 18.82
CA SER A 577 -35.67 39.54 19.85
C SER A 577 -34.60 38.63 20.40
N MET A 578 -33.49 38.60 19.75
CA MET A 578 -32.24 38.11 20.24
C MET A 578 -31.94 39.04 21.42
N ALA A 579 -32.49 38.69 22.56
CA ALA A 579 -31.70 38.92 23.74
C ALA A 579 -30.32 38.35 23.37
N PRO A 580 -29.24 39.14 23.44
CA PRO A 580 -27.91 38.71 23.01
C PRO A 580 -27.38 37.66 23.99
N SER A 581 -28.02 36.53 23.97
CA SER A 581 -27.54 35.37 24.69
C SER A 581 -26.73 34.54 23.69
N HIS A 582 -25.47 34.96 23.49
CA HIS A 582 -24.34 34.08 23.48
C HIS A 582 -23.72 33.46 22.22
N PRO A 583 -23.52 34.19 21.10
CA PRO A 583 -22.36 33.85 20.27
C PRO A 583 -21.04 34.30 20.91
N LEU A 584 -21.07 35.38 21.70
CA LEU A 584 -19.86 35.96 22.28
C LEU A 584 -19.06 35.00 23.19
N PRO A 585 -19.65 34.24 24.13
CA PRO A 585 -18.88 33.29 24.93
C PRO A 585 -18.33 32.11 24.12
N VAL A 586 -19.09 31.58 23.16
CA VAL A 586 -18.62 30.47 22.31
C VAL A 586 -17.47 30.94 21.42
N THR A 587 -17.62 32.14 20.83
CA THR A 587 -16.55 32.75 19.99
C THR A 587 -15.33 33.10 20.83
N LEU A 588 -15.50 33.65 22.02
CA LEU A 588 -14.37 33.97 22.93
C LEU A 588 -13.70 32.72 23.43
N THR A 589 -14.45 31.64 23.74
CA THR A 589 -13.86 30.35 24.14
C THR A 589 -13.11 29.72 22.97
N ALA A 590 -13.64 29.77 21.75
CA ALA A 590 -12.96 29.26 20.56
C ALA A 590 -11.68 30.06 20.26
N LEU A 591 -11.73 31.39 20.38
CA LEU A 591 -10.56 32.25 20.21
C LEU A 591 -9.52 32.04 21.32
N ALA A 592 -9.96 31.85 22.58
CA ALA A 592 -9.05 31.55 23.68
C ALA A 592 -8.38 30.18 23.52
N LEU A 593 -9.09 29.17 23.04
CA LEU A 593 -8.55 27.86 22.73
C LEU A 593 -7.60 27.90 21.53
N LEU A 594 -7.94 28.71 20.49
CA LEU A 594 -7.04 28.95 19.37
C LEU A 594 -5.76 29.66 19.83
N ALA A 595 -5.89 30.69 20.65
CA ALA A 595 -4.75 31.41 21.24
C ALA A 595 -3.90 30.48 22.13
N LEU A 596 -4.54 29.64 22.94
CA LEU A 596 -3.86 28.64 23.77
C LEU A 596 -3.11 27.63 22.89
N ARG A 597 -3.71 27.18 21.78
CA ARG A 597 -3.06 26.33 20.80
C ARG A 597 -1.81 27.00 20.23
N LEU A 598 -1.97 28.20 19.65
CA LEU A 598 -0.88 28.96 19.07
C LEU A 598 0.24 29.23 20.06
N ALA A 599 -0.10 29.43 21.34
CA ALA A 599 0.88 29.68 22.39
C ALA A 599 1.55 28.42 22.94
N THR A 600 0.91 27.23 22.86
CA THR A 600 1.40 26.04 23.57
C THR A 600 1.59 24.83 22.67
N LEU A 601 0.65 24.54 21.77
CA LEU A 601 0.64 23.31 20.99
C LEU A 601 1.41 23.42 19.67
N ASP A 602 1.49 24.62 19.10
CA ASP A 602 2.25 24.85 17.86
C ASP A 602 3.77 25.06 18.12
N HIS A 603 4.19 25.05 19.38
CA HIS A 603 5.60 25.10 19.78
C HIS A 603 6.00 23.79 20.46
N ALA A 604 6.93 23.06 19.84
CA ALA A 604 7.50 21.86 20.44
C ALA A 604 8.63 22.22 21.44
N PRO A 605 8.83 21.47 22.54
CA PRO A 605 8.08 20.30 22.95
C PRO A 605 6.83 20.65 23.78
N ASN A 606 5.75 19.94 23.57
CA ASN A 606 4.54 20.05 24.38
C ASN A 606 4.00 18.63 24.69
N PRO A 607 3.03 18.45 25.61
CA PRO A 607 2.51 17.14 25.99
C PRO A 607 1.91 16.33 24.84
N PHE A 608 1.59 16.97 23.71
CA PHE A 608 0.95 16.35 22.53
C PHE A 608 1.89 16.26 21.32
N ASN A 609 3.00 17.04 21.32
CA ASN A 609 4.00 17.07 20.29
C ASN A 609 5.38 17.05 20.95
N TYR A 610 5.82 15.88 21.35
CA TYR A 610 7.14 15.66 21.91
C TYR A 610 7.87 14.62 21.05
N SER A 611 9.19 14.68 21.05
CA SER A 611 9.98 13.62 20.47
C SER A 611 10.69 12.81 21.53
N ARG A 612 10.64 11.49 21.39
CA ARG A 612 11.49 10.57 22.15
C ARG A 612 12.93 10.55 21.63
N PHE A 613 13.16 11.14 20.46
CA PHE A 613 14.47 11.15 19.79
C PHE A 613 15.23 12.43 20.11
N ASN A 614 16.45 12.30 20.60
CA ASN A 614 17.34 13.42 20.93
C ASN A 614 18.33 13.78 19.81
N GLY A 615 18.32 13.06 18.69
CA GLY A 615 19.28 13.18 17.58
C GLY A 615 20.20 11.96 17.45
N GLU A 616 20.40 11.21 18.51
CA GLU A 616 21.27 10.02 18.55
C GLU A 616 20.52 8.78 19.04
N SER A 617 19.66 8.92 20.03
CA SER A 617 18.94 7.81 20.65
C SER A 617 17.46 8.13 20.86
N VAL A 618 16.64 7.10 21.01
CA VAL A 618 15.20 7.18 21.27
C VAL A 618 14.93 6.75 22.71
N ALA A 619 14.29 7.59 23.50
CA ALA A 619 13.94 7.26 24.88
C ALA A 619 12.93 6.13 24.98
N GLY A 620 13.17 5.18 25.89
CA GLY A 620 12.26 4.07 26.18
C GLY A 620 12.44 2.84 25.27
N ILE A 621 13.52 2.76 24.49
CA ILE A 621 13.91 1.54 23.77
C ILE A 621 14.42 0.51 24.80
N SER A 622 13.99 -0.75 24.67
CA SER A 622 14.35 -1.84 25.59
C SER A 622 15.83 -2.19 25.49
N ARG A 623 16.39 -2.20 24.29
CA ARG A 623 17.78 -2.51 24.00
C ARG A 623 18.38 -1.45 23.08
N PRO A 624 19.08 -0.43 23.62
CA PRO A 624 19.81 0.53 22.82
C PRO A 624 21.00 -0.12 22.09
N LEU A 625 21.26 0.31 20.87
CA LEU A 625 22.35 -0.14 20.01
C LEU A 625 22.95 1.06 19.28
N ASP A 626 24.10 0.86 18.63
CA ASP A 626 24.71 1.83 17.71
C ASP A 626 25.45 1.03 16.62
N VAL A 627 24.70 0.56 15.62
CA VAL A 627 25.25 -0.29 14.56
C VAL A 627 25.19 0.46 13.24
N ASN A 628 26.35 0.75 12.71
CA ASN A 628 26.55 1.56 11.52
C ASN A 628 26.60 0.71 10.25
N PHE A 629 25.69 0.97 9.30
CA PHE A 629 25.65 0.36 7.98
C PHE A 629 26.20 1.36 6.94
N GLU A 630 27.49 1.28 6.64
CA GLU A 630 28.23 2.09 5.64
C GLU A 630 27.96 3.59 5.71
N ASN A 631 27.81 4.15 6.92
CA ASN A 631 27.45 5.55 7.16
C ASN A 631 26.14 6.00 6.49
N GLN A 632 25.33 5.09 5.94
CA GLN A 632 24.02 5.40 5.40
C GLN A 632 22.96 5.35 6.50
N LEU A 633 22.84 4.21 7.17
CA LEU A 633 21.85 3.97 8.23
C LEU A 633 22.55 3.51 9.51
N VAL A 634 22.00 3.90 10.65
CA VAL A 634 22.40 3.40 11.96
C VAL A 634 21.22 2.77 12.67
N LEU A 635 21.35 1.51 13.10
CA LEU A 635 20.42 0.88 14.02
C LEU A 635 20.70 1.40 15.44
N ILE A 636 19.77 2.20 15.99
CA ILE A 636 19.91 2.83 17.30
C ILE A 636 19.29 2.03 18.44
N GLY A 637 18.63 0.93 18.13
CA GLY A 637 18.11 0.00 19.13
C GLY A 637 16.96 -0.86 18.63
N LEU A 638 16.49 -1.72 19.51
CA LEU A 638 15.35 -2.60 19.24
C LEU A 638 14.48 -2.79 20.49
N ASP A 639 13.20 -3.08 20.23
CA ASP A 639 12.25 -3.65 21.18
C ASP A 639 11.87 -5.05 20.74
N GLN A 640 11.96 -6.01 21.64
CA GLN A 640 11.58 -7.38 21.40
C GLN A 640 10.60 -7.80 22.51
N ALA A 641 9.45 -8.34 22.13
CA ALA A 641 8.53 -8.94 23.08
C ALA A 641 9.13 -10.23 23.68
N SER A 642 8.63 -10.66 24.82
CA SER A 642 9.09 -11.90 25.47
C SER A 642 9.11 -13.08 24.49
N ILE A 643 10.20 -13.84 24.48
CA ILE A 643 10.56 -14.93 23.53
C ILE A 643 9.54 -16.10 23.53
N THR A 644 8.51 -16.05 24.37
CA THR A 644 7.53 -17.14 24.54
C THR A 644 6.36 -17.11 23.54
N THR A 645 6.23 -16.08 22.72
CA THR A 645 5.14 -15.94 21.75
C THR A 645 5.66 -16.02 20.32
N HIS A 646 5.09 -16.90 19.50
CA HIS A 646 5.35 -16.97 18.06
C HIS A 646 4.08 -16.60 17.28
N PRO A 647 4.19 -15.80 16.22
CA PRO A 647 5.39 -15.16 15.66
C PRO A 647 6.01 -14.09 16.58
N LEU A 648 7.33 -13.85 16.45
CA LEU A 648 8.09 -12.90 17.25
C LEU A 648 7.88 -11.46 16.72
N PRO A 649 7.22 -10.57 17.46
CA PRO A 649 7.21 -9.16 17.10
C PRO A 649 8.51 -8.49 17.54
N ILE A 650 9.20 -7.88 16.60
CA ILE A 650 10.47 -7.17 16.80
C ILE A 650 10.32 -5.80 16.18
N THR A 651 10.65 -4.75 16.93
CA THR A 651 10.67 -3.38 16.43
C THR A 651 12.10 -2.88 16.42
N LEU A 652 12.58 -2.49 15.25
CA LEU A 652 13.89 -1.93 15.01
C LEU A 652 13.78 -0.41 14.92
N TYR A 653 14.78 0.28 15.43
CA TYR A 653 14.85 1.73 15.39
C TYR A 653 16.09 2.17 14.62
N PHE A 654 15.88 2.94 13.55
CA PHE A 654 16.96 3.41 12.69
C PHE A 654 17.01 4.94 12.65
N ARG A 655 18.17 5.48 12.36
CA ARG A 655 18.37 6.85 11.90
C ARG A 655 19.26 6.87 10.65
N ALA A 656 19.16 7.93 9.87
CA ALA A 656 20.14 8.18 8.83
C ALA A 656 21.41 8.81 9.45
N GLN A 657 22.59 8.35 9.02
CA GLN A 657 23.88 8.93 9.42
C GLN A 657 24.28 10.07 8.49
N THR A 658 24.11 9.86 7.19
CA THR A 658 24.23 10.83 6.11
C THR A 658 22.92 10.82 5.33
N PRO A 659 22.62 11.81 4.47
CA PRO A 659 21.48 11.71 3.57
C PRO A 659 21.61 10.45 2.73
N PRO A 660 20.69 9.46 2.86
CA PRO A 660 20.83 8.18 2.16
C PRO A 660 20.82 8.37 0.65
N THR A 661 21.77 7.74 -0.02
CA THR A 661 21.97 7.87 -1.48
C THR A 661 21.05 6.98 -2.31
N ALA A 662 20.39 6.01 -1.66
CA ALA A 662 19.49 5.06 -2.29
C ALA A 662 18.35 4.65 -1.33
N ASP A 663 17.39 3.91 -1.87
CA ASP A 663 16.36 3.26 -1.06
C ASP A 663 16.88 1.91 -0.57
N TYR A 664 17.01 1.80 0.75
CA TYR A 664 17.47 0.60 1.43
C TYR A 664 16.31 -0.18 2.00
N SER A 665 16.41 -1.50 1.90
CA SER A 665 15.53 -2.47 2.52
C SER A 665 16.21 -3.11 3.73
N VAL A 666 15.41 -3.64 4.64
CA VAL A 666 15.89 -4.33 5.84
C VAL A 666 15.42 -5.78 5.79
N SER A 667 16.32 -6.73 6.06
CA SER A 667 16.02 -8.15 6.20
C SER A 667 16.38 -8.61 7.60
N LEU A 668 15.40 -9.18 8.30
CA LEU A 668 15.56 -9.82 9.59
C LEU A 668 15.44 -11.34 9.42
N GLN A 669 16.47 -12.09 9.78
CA GLN A 669 16.61 -13.51 9.45
C GLN A 669 16.88 -14.35 10.70
N LEU A 670 16.28 -15.54 10.75
CA LEU A 670 16.63 -16.61 11.69
C LEU A 670 17.56 -17.58 11.00
N VAL A 671 18.79 -17.69 11.50
CA VAL A 671 19.81 -18.59 10.93
C VAL A 671 20.36 -19.51 12.01
N ASP A 672 20.79 -20.71 11.60
CA ASP A 672 21.56 -21.60 12.47
C ASP A 672 23.05 -21.24 12.48
N ASN A 673 23.87 -22.01 13.24
CA ASN A 673 25.31 -21.77 13.33
C ASN A 673 26.03 -21.94 11.98
N ASP A 674 25.44 -22.69 11.05
CA ASP A 674 25.99 -22.93 9.71
C ASP A 674 25.51 -21.86 8.72
N GLY A 675 24.68 -20.91 9.16
CA GLY A 675 24.10 -19.83 8.36
C GLY A 675 22.94 -20.26 7.47
N ASN A 676 22.28 -21.40 7.75
CA ASN A 676 21.08 -21.82 7.05
C ASN A 676 19.87 -21.03 7.54
N LEU A 677 18.99 -20.65 6.59
CA LEU A 677 17.83 -19.80 6.85
C LEU A 677 16.62 -20.62 7.32
N PHE A 678 16.08 -20.24 8.47
CA PHE A 678 14.90 -20.86 9.09
C PHE A 678 13.72 -19.89 9.34
N GLY A 679 13.86 -18.62 9.03
CA GLY A 679 12.81 -17.62 9.08
C GLY A 679 13.30 -16.30 8.53
N GLN A 680 12.39 -15.50 7.95
CA GLN A 680 12.75 -14.22 7.36
C GLN A 680 11.57 -13.25 7.42
N SER A 681 11.87 -11.99 7.64
CA SER A 681 10.92 -10.88 7.56
C SER A 681 11.62 -9.68 6.94
N ASP A 682 11.15 -9.24 5.78
CA ASP A 682 11.74 -8.14 5.02
C ASP A 682 10.87 -6.89 5.08
N SER A 683 11.51 -5.74 5.13
CA SER A 683 10.89 -4.43 4.97
C SER A 683 11.56 -3.70 3.81
N GLN A 684 10.83 -3.49 2.72
CA GLN A 684 11.35 -2.74 1.57
C GLN A 684 11.60 -1.27 1.90
N HIS A 685 10.79 -0.72 2.78
CA HIS A 685 10.89 0.67 3.23
C HIS A 685 10.77 0.70 4.75
N PRO A 686 11.89 0.57 5.48
CA PRO A 686 11.87 0.63 6.94
C PRO A 686 11.23 1.95 7.40
N GLY A 687 10.35 1.86 8.40
CA GLY A 687 9.49 2.99 8.77
C GLY A 687 8.45 3.37 7.71
N ARG A 688 8.20 2.52 6.71
CA ARG A 688 7.24 2.72 5.61
C ARG A 688 7.50 3.96 4.74
N LEU A 689 8.71 4.50 4.75
CA LEU A 689 9.14 5.60 3.90
C LEU A 689 10.45 5.23 3.20
N PRO A 690 10.61 5.43 1.89
CA PRO A 690 11.87 5.27 1.20
C PRO A 690 13.00 5.96 1.95
N THR A 691 14.11 5.27 2.18
CA THR A 691 15.19 5.81 3.02
C THR A 691 15.85 7.04 2.42
N SER A 692 15.85 7.18 1.10
CA SER A 692 16.31 8.39 0.38
C SER A 692 15.54 9.67 0.77
N ARG A 693 14.39 9.53 1.43
CA ARG A 693 13.55 10.63 1.92
C ARG A 693 13.73 10.93 3.40
N TRP A 694 14.59 10.18 4.11
CA TRP A 694 14.81 10.41 5.53
C TRP A 694 15.63 11.66 5.77
N ARG A 695 15.27 12.36 6.82
CA ARG A 695 16.02 13.53 7.29
C ARG A 695 16.91 13.14 8.47
N LEU A 696 18.03 13.81 8.63
CA LEU A 696 19.01 13.51 9.69
C LEU A 696 18.48 13.78 11.11
N ASP A 697 17.46 14.63 11.24
CA ASP A 697 16.81 14.96 12.51
C ASP A 697 15.66 14.02 12.88
N GLN A 698 15.47 12.93 12.12
CA GLN A 698 14.40 11.95 12.29
C GLN A 698 14.94 10.55 12.62
N TYR A 699 14.05 9.70 13.14
CA TYR A 699 14.29 8.26 13.32
C TYR A 699 13.12 7.45 12.74
N ALA A 700 13.41 6.25 12.29
CA ALA A 700 12.41 5.32 11.80
C ALA A 700 12.15 4.21 12.81
N GLN A 701 10.89 3.77 12.88
CA GLN A 701 10.46 2.60 13.63
C GLN A 701 9.98 1.55 12.64
N ASP A 702 10.69 0.43 12.55
CA ASP A 702 10.38 -0.65 11.63
C ASP A 702 9.98 -1.91 12.41
N THR A 703 8.75 -2.38 12.20
CA THR A 703 8.17 -3.48 12.96
C THR A 703 8.09 -4.72 12.10
N HIS A 704 8.76 -5.77 12.54
CA HIS A 704 8.78 -7.09 11.94
C HIS A 704 7.94 -8.07 12.74
N THR A 705 7.31 -9.00 12.04
CA THR A 705 6.64 -10.16 12.62
C THR A 705 7.36 -11.40 12.09
N LEU A 706 8.38 -11.83 12.82
CA LEU A 706 9.24 -12.92 12.38
C LEU A 706 8.67 -14.28 12.82
N ALA A 707 8.30 -15.09 11.85
CA ALA A 707 7.85 -16.46 12.05
C ALA A 707 8.92 -17.44 11.56
N PRO A 708 9.18 -18.54 12.29
CA PRO A 708 9.97 -19.63 11.76
C PRO A 708 9.26 -20.28 10.58
N PHE A 709 10.02 -20.71 9.59
CA PHE A 709 9.47 -21.46 8.48
C PHE A 709 8.82 -22.76 8.94
N PRO A 710 7.77 -23.25 8.27
CA PRO A 710 7.12 -24.50 8.62
C PRO A 710 8.13 -25.68 8.70
N GLY A 711 8.02 -26.50 9.74
CA GLY A 711 8.93 -27.62 9.98
C GLY A 711 10.28 -27.25 10.57
N THR A 712 10.52 -26.01 10.96
CA THR A 712 11.76 -25.60 11.63
C THR A 712 11.98 -26.42 12.91
N PRO A 713 13.16 -27.09 13.09
CA PRO A 713 13.49 -27.80 14.29
C PRO A 713 13.49 -26.93 15.54
N PRO A 714 13.16 -27.45 16.72
CA PRO A 714 13.38 -26.71 17.97
C PRO A 714 14.88 -26.52 18.22
N GLY A 715 15.24 -25.41 18.87
CA GLY A 715 16.65 -25.17 19.19
C GLY A 715 17.01 -23.69 19.20
N ARG A 716 18.31 -23.41 19.24
CA ARG A 716 18.87 -22.05 19.23
C ARG A 716 19.15 -21.60 17.80
N TYR A 717 18.86 -20.36 17.54
CA TYR A 717 19.04 -19.68 16.26
C TYR A 717 19.59 -18.29 16.50
N HIS A 718 20.38 -17.79 15.57
CA HIS A 718 20.84 -16.39 15.56
C HIS A 718 19.82 -15.52 14.84
N LEU A 719 19.58 -14.35 15.40
CA LEU A 719 18.78 -13.30 14.77
C LEU A 719 19.71 -12.35 14.04
N GLN A 720 19.75 -12.42 12.72
CA GLN A 720 20.62 -11.59 11.88
C GLN A 720 19.85 -10.49 11.18
N LEU A 721 20.46 -9.31 11.10
CA LEU A 721 19.95 -8.12 10.44
C LEU A 721 20.87 -7.73 9.30
N SER A 722 20.31 -7.54 8.11
CA SER A 722 21.00 -7.00 6.94
C SER A 722 20.25 -5.79 6.38
N VAL A 723 21.00 -4.82 5.88
CA VAL A 723 20.48 -3.66 5.13
C VAL A 723 21.00 -3.75 3.70
N TYR A 724 20.12 -3.67 2.70
CA TYR A 724 20.47 -3.94 1.31
C TYR A 724 19.66 -3.06 0.34
N GLN A 725 20.15 -2.94 -0.90
CA GLN A 725 19.39 -2.38 -2.01
C GLN A 725 18.68 -3.49 -2.79
N ALA A 726 17.48 -3.24 -3.30
CA ALA A 726 16.71 -4.24 -4.06
C ALA A 726 17.46 -4.83 -5.26
N SER A 727 18.33 -4.06 -5.89
CA SER A 727 19.16 -4.46 -7.06
C SER A 727 20.66 -4.33 -6.80
N GLY A 728 21.10 -4.23 -5.54
CA GLY A 728 22.49 -3.99 -5.17
C GLY A 728 22.97 -4.90 -4.03
N PRO A 729 24.25 -4.77 -3.63
CA PRO A 729 24.80 -5.51 -2.50
C PRO A 729 24.19 -5.05 -1.17
N ALA A 730 24.29 -5.90 -0.15
CA ALA A 730 24.01 -5.51 1.21
C ALA A 730 25.12 -4.56 1.74
N LEU A 731 24.72 -3.60 2.57
CA LEU A 731 25.64 -2.68 3.20
C LEU A 731 26.51 -3.41 4.23
N SER A 732 27.78 -3.03 4.31
CA SER A 732 28.70 -3.54 5.32
C SER A 732 28.42 -2.93 6.69
N VAL A 733 28.46 -3.74 7.72
CA VAL A 733 28.46 -3.28 9.12
C VAL A 733 29.84 -2.72 9.45
N LEU A 734 29.92 -1.48 9.89
CA LEU A 734 31.18 -0.84 10.26
C LEU A 734 31.40 -0.88 11.76
N ASN A 735 32.63 -1.16 12.19
CA ASN A 735 33.04 -0.96 13.58
C ASN A 735 33.34 0.50 13.90
N ALA A 736 33.76 0.82 15.14
CA ALA A 736 34.11 2.18 15.57
C ALA A 736 35.26 2.81 14.75
N ASP A 737 36.16 1.99 14.22
CA ASP A 737 37.29 2.40 13.37
C ASP A 737 36.92 2.49 11.88
N GLN A 738 35.63 2.43 11.54
CA GLN A 738 35.09 2.43 10.17
C GLN A 738 35.55 1.23 9.33
N ILE A 739 35.89 0.10 9.97
CA ILE A 739 36.34 -1.12 9.29
C ILE A 739 35.13 -2.03 9.11
N PRO A 740 34.88 -2.54 7.88
CA PRO A 740 33.80 -3.50 7.62
C PRO A 740 33.96 -4.80 8.42
N GLN A 741 32.84 -5.29 9.00
CA GLN A 741 32.77 -6.51 9.80
C GLN A 741 31.91 -7.59 9.15
N GLY A 742 31.42 -7.37 7.93
CA GLY A 742 30.48 -8.23 7.21
C GLY A 742 29.22 -7.47 6.80
N THR A 743 28.28 -8.15 6.18
CA THR A 743 27.03 -7.56 5.64
C THR A 743 25.79 -7.89 6.47
N ALA A 744 25.97 -8.59 7.59
CA ALA A 744 24.88 -8.90 8.53
C ALA A 744 25.36 -8.63 9.97
N TYR A 745 24.47 -8.08 10.78
CA TYR A 745 24.69 -7.87 12.21
C TYR A 745 23.92 -8.89 13.04
N ASP A 746 24.60 -9.57 13.96
CA ASP A 746 23.97 -10.54 14.87
C ASP A 746 23.32 -9.81 16.05
N LEU A 747 21.99 -9.84 16.09
CA LEU A 747 21.18 -9.28 17.17
C LEU A 747 21.14 -10.19 18.41
N GLY A 748 21.68 -11.42 18.34
CA GLY A 748 21.74 -12.39 19.41
C GLY A 748 20.93 -13.66 19.16
N GLU A 749 20.98 -14.57 20.13
CA GLU A 749 20.33 -15.87 20.05
C GLU A 749 18.86 -15.81 20.47
N VAL A 750 18.03 -16.59 19.77
CA VAL A 750 16.65 -16.89 20.12
C VAL A 750 16.46 -18.41 20.17
N THR A 751 15.68 -18.89 21.14
CA THR A 751 15.33 -20.30 21.25
C THR A 751 13.91 -20.49 20.70
N LEU A 752 13.79 -21.33 19.67
CA LEU A 752 12.50 -21.67 19.06
C LEU A 752 11.96 -22.98 19.58
N PRO A 753 10.66 -23.08 19.84
CA PRO A 753 9.97 -24.35 20.01
C PRO A 753 9.83 -25.05 18.67
N ARG A 754 9.32 -26.27 18.69
CA ARG A 754 8.98 -27.02 17.48
C ARG A 754 7.95 -26.25 16.65
N ALA A 755 8.25 -25.99 15.39
CA ALA A 755 7.34 -25.29 14.48
C ALA A 755 6.31 -26.26 13.88
N THR A 756 5.13 -25.71 13.53
CA THR A 756 4.10 -26.46 12.83
C THR A 756 4.63 -26.91 11.45
N PRO A 757 4.39 -28.17 11.05
CA PRO A 757 4.77 -28.65 9.72
C PRO A 757 3.96 -27.94 8.61
N PRO A 758 4.44 -27.99 7.34
CA PRO A 758 3.63 -27.54 6.19
C PRO A 758 2.32 -28.33 6.11
N ALA A 759 1.23 -27.67 5.69
CA ALA A 759 -0.10 -28.28 5.64
C ALA A 759 -0.24 -29.32 4.51
N ASP A 760 0.36 -29.08 3.34
CA ASP A 760 0.16 -29.86 2.12
C ASP A 760 1.49 -30.44 1.64
N LEU A 761 1.95 -31.53 2.30
CA LEU A 761 3.10 -32.27 1.82
C LEU A 761 2.64 -33.46 0.97
N PRO A 762 3.24 -33.68 -0.22
CA PRO A 762 2.93 -34.83 -1.06
C PRO A 762 3.28 -36.14 -0.34
N PHE A 763 2.74 -37.25 -0.84
CA PHE A 763 3.05 -38.57 -0.33
C PHE A 763 4.53 -38.88 -0.61
N GLY A 764 5.26 -39.27 0.45
CA GLY A 764 6.72 -39.34 0.44
C GLY A 764 7.31 -40.70 0.10
N GLN A 765 8.63 -40.69 -0.09
CA GLN A 765 9.46 -41.87 -0.32
C GLN A 765 10.22 -42.24 0.97
N THR A 766 10.19 -43.51 1.34
CA THR A 766 10.80 -43.98 2.59
C THR A 766 12.29 -44.29 2.40
N LEU A 767 13.10 -43.88 3.39
CA LEU A 767 14.53 -44.15 3.47
C LEU A 767 14.86 -44.56 4.91
N GLY A 768 14.93 -45.88 5.17
CA GLY A 768 15.10 -46.40 6.51
C GLY A 768 13.99 -45.97 7.46
N SER A 769 14.34 -45.30 8.57
CA SER A 769 13.37 -44.73 9.55
C SER A 769 12.85 -43.36 9.20
N LEU A 770 13.18 -42.84 8.04
CA LEU A 770 12.77 -41.52 7.57
C LEU A 770 11.92 -41.62 6.30
N THR A 771 11.01 -40.67 6.10
CA THR A 771 10.28 -40.49 4.85
C THR A 771 10.56 -39.10 4.32
N LEU A 772 11.07 -38.99 3.11
CA LEU A 772 11.17 -37.69 2.39
C LEU A 772 9.79 -37.32 1.89
N ARG A 773 9.24 -36.23 2.46
CA ARG A 773 7.91 -35.75 2.13
C ARG A 773 7.91 -34.75 0.98
N ASP A 774 8.97 -33.95 0.89
CA ASP A 774 9.14 -32.94 -0.17
C ASP A 774 10.61 -32.51 -0.27
N SER A 775 10.98 -31.99 -1.44
CA SER A 775 12.29 -31.38 -1.69
C SER A 775 12.15 -30.16 -2.61
N VAL A 776 12.72 -29.05 -2.19
CA VAL A 776 12.76 -27.80 -2.95
C VAL A 776 14.21 -27.53 -3.34
N LEU A 777 14.48 -27.46 -4.64
CA LEU A 777 15.81 -27.23 -5.21
C LEU A 777 15.92 -25.76 -5.66
N ASP A 778 16.79 -24.98 -5.02
CA ASP A 778 16.98 -23.56 -5.33
C ASP A 778 17.94 -23.34 -6.51
N THR A 779 18.84 -24.30 -6.78
CA THR A 779 19.90 -24.18 -7.81
C THR A 779 19.85 -25.37 -8.78
N PRO A 780 18.90 -25.38 -9.74
CA PRO A 780 18.74 -26.53 -10.65
C PRO A 780 19.81 -26.63 -11.73
N ALA A 781 20.51 -25.56 -12.06
CA ALA A 781 21.52 -25.50 -13.11
C ALA A 781 22.83 -24.85 -12.61
N PRO A 782 23.54 -25.48 -11.62
CA PRO A 782 24.78 -24.95 -11.07
C PRO A 782 25.93 -25.07 -12.06
N GLN A 783 26.95 -24.21 -11.90
CA GLN A 783 28.24 -24.42 -12.55
C GLN A 783 29.11 -25.36 -11.70
N ALA A 784 30.09 -26.00 -12.33
CA ALA A 784 31.14 -26.75 -11.62
C ALA A 784 31.87 -25.81 -10.64
N GLY A 785 31.88 -26.14 -9.36
CA GLY A 785 32.37 -25.32 -8.25
C GLY A 785 31.29 -24.55 -7.47
N ASP A 786 30.08 -24.43 -7.99
CA ASP A 786 28.97 -23.76 -7.30
C ASP A 786 28.43 -24.56 -6.11
N GLU A 787 27.78 -23.86 -5.21
CA GLU A 787 27.01 -24.46 -4.12
C GLU A 787 25.58 -24.74 -4.58
N VAL A 788 25.14 -25.98 -4.50
CA VAL A 788 23.75 -26.38 -4.67
C VAL A 788 23.04 -26.25 -3.34
N ARG A 789 21.93 -25.55 -3.34
CA ARG A 789 21.06 -25.37 -2.17
C ARG A 789 19.75 -26.06 -2.42
N LEU A 790 19.35 -26.85 -1.43
CA LEU A 790 18.04 -27.51 -1.43
C LEU A 790 17.49 -27.56 -0.01
N THR A 791 16.17 -27.57 0.09
CA THR A 791 15.45 -27.73 1.35
C THR A 791 14.65 -29.01 1.27
N LEU A 792 14.80 -29.87 2.26
CA LEU A 792 14.11 -31.15 2.40
C LEU A 792 13.11 -31.08 3.55
N PHE A 793 12.09 -31.92 3.46
CA PHE A 793 11.15 -32.13 4.55
C PHE A 793 11.15 -33.63 4.89
N TRP A 794 11.84 -33.97 5.97
CA TRP A 794 11.90 -35.32 6.47
C TRP A 794 10.82 -35.58 7.50
N GLN A 795 10.11 -36.72 7.37
CA GLN A 795 9.18 -37.17 8.38
C GLN A 795 9.77 -38.37 9.14
N ALA A 796 9.68 -38.30 10.45
CA ALA A 796 10.09 -39.36 11.35
C ALA A 796 9.10 -40.52 11.36
N MET A 797 9.57 -41.74 11.16
CA MET A 797 8.78 -42.97 11.20
C MET A 797 9.08 -43.78 12.49
N GLY A 798 8.05 -44.10 13.28
CA GLY A 798 8.16 -44.80 14.52
C GLY A 798 8.61 -43.95 15.73
N ALA A 799 8.39 -44.47 16.94
CA ALA A 799 8.60 -43.74 18.20
C ALA A 799 10.03 -43.83 18.74
N SER A 800 10.81 -44.84 18.35
CA SER A 800 12.20 -45.02 18.81
C SER A 800 13.10 -45.31 17.61
N ARG A 801 14.13 -44.52 17.44
CA ARG A 801 15.10 -44.67 16.34
C ARG A 801 16.47 -44.16 16.79
N PRO A 802 17.56 -44.77 16.25
CA PRO A 802 18.90 -44.24 16.45
C PRO A 802 19.09 -42.92 15.65
N ASP A 803 20.14 -42.20 16.00
CA ASP A 803 20.65 -41.16 15.13
C ASP A 803 21.22 -41.76 13.86
N VAL A 804 20.81 -41.19 12.71
CA VAL A 804 21.30 -41.63 11.41
C VAL A 804 22.07 -40.49 10.73
N ALA A 805 23.05 -40.86 9.94
CA ALA A 805 23.68 -39.97 8.97
C ALA A 805 23.26 -40.38 7.55
N LEU A 806 23.36 -39.45 6.64
CA LEU A 806 22.99 -39.64 5.24
C LEU A 806 24.21 -39.42 4.35
N ASP A 807 24.47 -40.36 3.45
CA ASP A 807 25.45 -40.23 2.40
C ASP A 807 24.77 -39.65 1.14
N TRP A 808 25.23 -38.50 0.76
CA TRP A 808 24.78 -37.78 -0.43
C TRP A 808 25.73 -38.07 -1.59
N GLU A 809 25.22 -38.54 -2.70
CA GLU A 809 25.97 -38.88 -3.88
C GLU A 809 25.58 -37.98 -5.07
N LEU A 810 26.57 -37.35 -5.67
CA LEU A 810 26.38 -36.67 -6.98
C LEU A 810 26.81 -37.67 -8.07
N VAL A 811 25.85 -38.13 -8.88
CA VAL A 811 26.00 -39.19 -9.85
C VAL A 811 25.78 -38.68 -11.26
N GLY A 812 26.77 -38.85 -12.12
CA GLY A 812 26.69 -38.49 -13.53
C GLY A 812 25.66 -39.31 -14.31
N GLY A 813 25.29 -38.84 -15.51
CA GLY A 813 24.38 -39.56 -16.40
C GLY A 813 24.90 -40.95 -16.85
N ASP A 814 26.18 -41.22 -16.74
CA ASP A 814 26.86 -42.51 -16.98
C ASP A 814 26.90 -43.43 -15.77
N GLY A 815 26.32 -42.99 -14.64
CA GLY A 815 26.35 -43.77 -13.38
C GLY A 815 27.60 -43.55 -12.53
N THR A 816 28.55 -42.73 -12.95
CA THR A 816 29.78 -42.44 -12.19
C THR A 816 29.46 -41.54 -10.99
N VAL A 817 29.90 -41.92 -9.78
CA VAL A 817 29.80 -41.10 -8.59
C VAL A 817 30.95 -40.07 -8.59
N TRP A 818 30.62 -38.79 -8.67
CA TRP A 818 31.63 -37.72 -8.73
C TRP A 818 32.05 -37.24 -7.33
N ARG A 819 31.11 -37.27 -6.37
CA ARG A 819 31.37 -36.84 -5.00
C ARG A 819 30.38 -37.52 -4.03
N VAL A 820 30.84 -37.78 -2.81
CA VAL A 820 30.02 -38.20 -1.67
C VAL A 820 30.22 -37.23 -0.52
N TRP A 821 29.14 -36.90 0.17
CA TRP A 821 29.13 -36.11 1.41
C TRP A 821 28.35 -36.91 2.47
N THR A 822 28.83 -36.94 3.68
CA THR A 822 28.09 -37.54 4.82
C THR A 822 27.60 -36.42 5.72
N LEU A 823 26.29 -36.28 5.83
CA LEU A 823 25.62 -35.19 6.58
C LEU A 823 24.51 -35.78 7.48
N PRO A 824 24.18 -35.12 8.61
CA PRO A 824 22.95 -35.43 9.32
C PRO A 824 21.72 -35.12 8.47
N PRO A 825 20.57 -35.80 8.70
CA PRO A 825 19.34 -35.53 7.95
C PRO A 825 18.82 -34.11 8.07
N ALA A 826 19.08 -33.43 9.21
CA ALA A 826 18.78 -32.02 9.47
C ALA A 826 19.95 -31.39 10.24
N ARG A 827 19.70 -30.49 11.18
CA ARG A 827 20.73 -29.85 12.01
C ARG A 827 21.52 -30.88 12.83
N ALA A 828 22.83 -30.70 12.95
CA ALA A 828 23.71 -31.59 13.70
C ALA A 828 23.38 -31.70 15.22
N ASP A 829 22.82 -30.62 15.80
CA ASP A 829 22.39 -30.52 17.19
C ASP A 829 20.97 -31.05 17.45
N TYR A 830 20.25 -31.49 16.40
CA TYR A 830 18.91 -32.06 16.48
C TYR A 830 18.85 -33.40 15.73
N GLY A 831 19.49 -34.42 16.29
CA GLY A 831 19.56 -35.76 15.72
C GLY A 831 18.19 -36.44 15.65
N THR A 832 18.08 -37.43 14.76
CA THR A 832 16.81 -38.13 14.49
C THR A 832 16.26 -38.89 15.73
N ALA A 833 17.10 -39.23 16.71
CA ALA A 833 16.64 -39.81 17.98
C ALA A 833 15.78 -38.83 18.82
N ALA A 834 15.94 -37.52 18.63
CA ALA A 834 15.18 -36.50 19.33
C ALA A 834 13.84 -36.13 18.65
N TRP A 835 13.61 -36.62 17.42
CA TRP A 835 12.39 -36.28 16.68
C TRP A 835 11.18 -37.03 17.25
N ALA A 836 10.03 -36.39 17.33
CA ALA A 836 8.80 -37.07 17.69
C ALA A 836 8.31 -37.98 16.55
N GLU A 837 7.51 -38.98 16.87
CA GLU A 837 6.85 -39.82 15.86
C GLU A 837 5.94 -38.94 14.97
N GLY A 838 6.08 -39.10 13.65
CA GLY A 838 5.34 -38.32 12.67
C GLY A 838 5.82 -36.88 12.51
N GLU A 839 6.83 -36.46 13.27
CA GLU A 839 7.37 -35.11 13.13
C GLU A 839 7.94 -34.87 11.73
N VAL A 840 7.60 -33.74 11.14
CA VAL A 840 8.18 -33.27 9.87
C VAL A 840 9.22 -32.20 10.17
N VAL A 841 10.43 -32.43 9.77
CA VAL A 841 11.60 -31.57 10.02
C VAL A 841 12.10 -30.97 8.72
N ARG A 842 12.18 -29.64 8.69
CA ARG A 842 12.81 -28.85 7.61
C ARG A 842 14.33 -28.98 7.70
N ALA A 843 14.95 -29.35 6.62
CA ALA A 843 16.39 -29.60 6.52
C ALA A 843 16.98 -28.85 5.29
N PRO A 844 17.49 -27.64 5.45
CA PRO A 844 18.29 -27.01 4.41
C PRO A 844 19.64 -27.74 4.28
N VAL A 845 20.05 -28.06 3.06
CA VAL A 845 21.29 -28.73 2.71
C VAL A 845 22.05 -27.93 1.68
N ARG A 846 23.36 -27.83 1.87
CA ARG A 846 24.29 -27.17 0.94
C ARG A 846 25.34 -28.15 0.51
N LEU A 847 25.44 -28.37 -0.80
CA LEU A 847 26.40 -29.31 -1.39
C LEU A 847 27.18 -28.60 -2.49
N ARG A 848 28.51 -28.78 -2.48
CA ARG A 848 29.34 -28.13 -3.51
C ARG A 848 29.61 -29.07 -4.66
N VAL A 849 29.23 -28.66 -5.86
CA VAL A 849 29.60 -29.37 -7.10
C VAL A 849 31.11 -29.35 -7.26
N PRO A 850 31.78 -30.48 -7.49
CA PRO A 850 33.22 -30.49 -7.73
C PRO A 850 33.60 -29.58 -8.93
N ALA A 851 34.70 -28.85 -8.82
CA ALA A 851 35.23 -28.06 -9.95
C ALA A 851 35.54 -28.91 -11.17
N THR A 852 35.82 -30.20 -10.96
CA THR A 852 36.12 -31.21 -12.00
C THR A 852 34.88 -31.86 -12.60
N ALA A 853 33.66 -31.55 -12.08
CA ALA A 853 32.44 -32.16 -12.59
C ALA A 853 32.24 -31.81 -14.08
N PRO A 854 31.93 -32.79 -14.94
CA PRO A 854 31.66 -32.52 -16.34
C PRO A 854 30.30 -31.84 -16.54
N ALA A 855 30.10 -31.18 -17.68
CA ALA A 855 28.82 -30.64 -18.05
C ALA A 855 27.79 -31.73 -18.36
N GLY A 856 26.55 -31.51 -18.02
CA GLY A 856 25.44 -32.41 -18.30
C GLY A 856 24.58 -32.73 -17.09
N ARG A 857 23.64 -33.67 -17.27
CA ARG A 857 22.70 -34.06 -16.23
C ARG A 857 23.39 -34.93 -15.18
N ALA A 858 23.17 -34.62 -13.91
CA ALA A 858 23.60 -35.40 -12.78
C ALA A 858 22.43 -35.62 -11.81
N ALA A 859 22.37 -36.79 -11.19
CA ALA A 859 21.40 -37.09 -10.15
C ALA A 859 22.02 -36.84 -8.77
N LEU A 860 21.30 -36.20 -7.90
CA LEU A 860 21.60 -36.06 -6.48
C LEU A 860 20.83 -37.15 -5.73
N ARG A 861 21.56 -38.13 -5.19
CA ARG A 861 20.97 -39.27 -4.48
C ARG A 861 21.37 -39.26 -3.00
N VAL A 862 20.53 -39.87 -2.18
CA VAL A 862 20.79 -39.99 -0.75
C VAL A 862 20.51 -41.42 -0.28
N ARG A 863 21.37 -41.94 0.63
CA ARG A 863 21.19 -43.21 1.33
C ARG A 863 21.49 -43.05 2.81
N VAL A 864 21.07 -44.01 3.62
CA VAL A 864 21.49 -44.07 5.03
C VAL A 864 22.95 -44.57 5.10
N THR A 865 23.78 -43.84 5.83
CA THR A 865 25.22 -44.20 5.98
C THR A 865 25.39 -45.56 6.58
N GLY A 866 26.22 -46.41 5.95
CA GLY A 866 26.52 -47.77 6.40
C GLY A 866 25.45 -48.82 6.07
N ASP A 867 24.36 -48.44 5.42
CA ASP A 867 23.33 -49.38 4.97
C ASP A 867 23.41 -49.55 3.45
N ALA A 868 24.16 -50.62 3.05
CA ALA A 868 24.38 -50.91 1.64
C ALA A 868 23.14 -51.58 0.97
N ASP A 869 22.20 -52.07 1.75
CA ASP A 869 21.03 -52.80 1.27
C ASP A 869 19.86 -51.86 0.95
N THR A 870 19.88 -50.64 1.48
CA THR A 870 18.86 -49.62 1.19
C THR A 870 19.14 -48.97 -0.16
N GLU A 871 18.15 -49.02 -1.06
CA GLU A 871 18.23 -48.34 -2.36
C GLU A 871 18.36 -46.81 -2.18
N ALA A 872 19.29 -46.19 -2.92
CA ALA A 872 19.54 -44.78 -2.85
C ALA A 872 18.35 -43.99 -3.44
N LEU A 873 17.82 -43.05 -2.67
CA LEU A 873 16.70 -42.18 -3.05
C LEU A 873 17.19 -41.05 -3.97
N ASN A 874 16.58 -40.88 -5.12
CA ASN A 874 16.86 -39.74 -6.00
C ASN A 874 16.09 -38.51 -5.52
N VAL A 875 16.82 -37.50 -5.01
CA VAL A 875 16.25 -36.30 -4.40
C VAL A 875 16.06 -35.20 -5.44
N ALA A 876 17.01 -35.04 -6.35
CA ALA A 876 16.99 -33.98 -7.36
C ALA A 876 17.80 -34.34 -8.60
N THR A 877 17.53 -33.68 -9.71
CA THR A 877 18.33 -33.71 -10.94
C THR A 877 18.92 -32.34 -11.18
N LEU A 878 20.21 -32.24 -11.43
CA LEU A 878 20.95 -31.02 -11.72
C LEU A 878 21.38 -31.02 -13.18
N ASP A 879 21.38 -29.82 -13.79
CA ASP A 879 21.96 -29.60 -15.11
C ASP A 879 23.27 -28.81 -14.95
N ILE A 880 24.39 -29.56 -14.79
CA ILE A 880 25.69 -28.98 -14.46
C ILE A 880 26.26 -28.29 -15.70
N ARG A 881 26.68 -27.04 -15.51
CA ARG A 881 27.34 -26.21 -16.52
C ARG A 881 28.83 -26.12 -16.19
N VAL A 882 29.65 -26.09 -17.22
CA VAL A 882 31.09 -25.87 -17.07
C VAL A 882 31.43 -24.56 -17.76
N PRO A 883 32.01 -23.59 -17.03
CA PRO A 883 32.38 -22.31 -17.65
C PRO A 883 33.56 -22.53 -18.62
N PRO A 884 33.73 -21.65 -19.63
CA PRO A 884 34.92 -21.68 -20.49
C PRO A 884 36.19 -21.60 -19.63
N ARG A 885 37.16 -22.49 -19.90
CA ARG A 885 38.43 -22.57 -19.15
C ARG A 885 39.60 -22.22 -20.03
N SER A 886 40.58 -21.50 -19.51
CA SER A 886 41.82 -21.18 -20.16
C SER A 886 42.99 -21.66 -19.31
N PHE A 887 43.94 -22.36 -19.93
CA PHE A 887 45.20 -22.82 -19.33
C PHE A 887 46.40 -22.20 -20.05
N THR A 888 46.15 -21.33 -21.05
CA THR A 888 47.19 -20.63 -21.79
C THR A 888 47.45 -19.26 -21.18
N LEU A 889 48.71 -18.92 -21.02
CA LEU A 889 49.12 -17.60 -20.51
C LEU A 889 48.71 -16.53 -21.55
N PRO A 890 47.92 -15.54 -21.17
CA PRO A 890 47.58 -14.43 -22.05
C PRO A 890 48.81 -13.51 -22.26
N THR A 891 48.79 -12.74 -23.34
CA THR A 891 49.72 -11.62 -23.47
C THR A 891 49.27 -10.51 -22.53
N MET A 892 50.16 -9.97 -21.73
CA MET A 892 49.81 -8.93 -20.73
C MET A 892 50.88 -7.81 -20.78
N GLN A 893 50.46 -6.58 -20.44
CA GLN A 893 51.32 -5.40 -20.44
C GLN A 893 52.44 -5.51 -19.37
N GLN A 894 52.10 -6.04 -18.22
CA GLN A 894 53.06 -6.30 -17.14
C GLN A 894 52.92 -7.72 -16.60
N THR A 895 54.02 -8.48 -16.62
CA THR A 895 54.11 -9.83 -16.07
C THR A 895 54.75 -9.76 -14.67
N LEU A 896 54.16 -10.37 -13.65
CA LEU A 896 54.58 -10.26 -12.25
C LEU A 896 54.91 -11.63 -11.62
N ASN A 897 54.04 -12.61 -11.75
CA ASN A 897 54.11 -13.95 -11.17
C ASN A 897 54.24 -13.92 -9.64
N LEU A 898 53.41 -13.17 -8.95
CA LEU A 898 53.43 -12.99 -7.49
C LEU A 898 52.38 -13.87 -6.79
N PRO A 899 52.74 -14.60 -5.72
CA PRO A 899 51.80 -15.45 -5.00
C PRO A 899 50.83 -14.61 -4.14
N ILE A 900 49.58 -15.08 -4.10
CA ILE A 900 48.52 -14.56 -3.20
C ILE A 900 48.13 -15.76 -2.29
N GLY A 901 48.74 -15.84 -1.13
CA GLY A 901 48.70 -17.08 -0.33
C GLY A 901 49.26 -18.25 -1.08
N ASP A 902 48.81 -19.48 -0.73
CA ASP A 902 49.35 -20.73 -1.31
C ASP A 902 48.54 -21.24 -2.51
N ALA A 903 47.36 -20.67 -2.78
CA ALA A 903 46.39 -21.18 -3.75
C ALA A 903 46.23 -20.38 -5.02
N ILE A 904 46.64 -19.12 -5.03
CA ILE A 904 46.44 -18.20 -6.16
C ILE A 904 47.76 -17.50 -6.50
N GLN A 905 47.98 -17.19 -7.77
CA GLN A 905 49.09 -16.40 -8.26
C GLN A 905 48.57 -15.24 -9.11
N LEU A 906 49.04 -14.02 -8.89
CA LEU A 906 48.87 -12.91 -9.82
C LEU A 906 49.93 -13.05 -10.94
N LEU A 907 49.51 -13.40 -12.15
CA LEU A 907 50.41 -13.53 -13.29
C LEU A 907 50.90 -12.17 -13.79
N GLY A 908 49.99 -11.19 -13.77
CA GLY A 908 50.26 -9.85 -14.23
C GLY A 908 48.94 -9.03 -14.44
N PHE A 909 49.10 -7.92 -15.15
CA PHE A 909 47.95 -7.04 -15.38
C PHE A 909 48.07 -6.20 -16.67
N ASP A 910 46.91 -5.70 -17.14
CA ASP A 910 46.80 -4.70 -18.19
C ASP A 910 46.08 -3.45 -17.63
N ARG A 911 46.52 -2.27 -18.01
CA ARG A 911 45.80 -1.02 -17.78
C ARG A 911 44.82 -0.78 -18.91
N THR A 912 43.62 -0.38 -18.57
CA THR A 912 42.58 0.05 -19.49
C THR A 912 42.26 1.52 -19.29
N ALA A 913 41.58 2.15 -20.24
CA ALA A 913 41.16 3.53 -20.13
C ALA A 913 40.20 3.79 -18.92
N SER A 914 39.50 2.75 -18.44
CA SER A 914 38.47 2.81 -17.37
C SER A 914 38.80 1.96 -16.14
N GLY A 915 40.06 1.44 -16.00
CA GLY A 915 40.42 0.61 -14.86
C GLY A 915 41.58 -0.34 -15.13
N ILE A 916 41.52 -1.56 -14.59
CA ILE A 916 42.58 -2.54 -14.67
C ILE A 916 42.03 -3.94 -14.96
N THR A 917 42.76 -4.74 -15.74
CA THR A 917 42.51 -6.17 -15.89
C THR A 917 43.61 -6.95 -15.22
N LEU A 918 43.24 -7.82 -14.25
CA LEU A 918 44.15 -8.70 -13.52
C LEU A 918 44.05 -10.10 -14.08
N TYR A 919 45.19 -10.79 -14.12
CA TYR A 919 45.29 -12.18 -14.57
C TYR A 919 45.73 -13.05 -13.42
N TRP A 920 44.77 -13.89 -12.98
CA TRP A 920 44.98 -14.81 -11.86
C TRP A 920 45.24 -16.22 -12.35
N GLN A 921 46.07 -16.97 -11.67
CA GLN A 921 46.24 -18.42 -11.89
C GLN A 921 45.94 -19.18 -10.60
N ALA A 922 45.13 -20.24 -10.69
CA ALA A 922 44.94 -21.15 -9.59
C ALA A 922 46.16 -22.07 -9.45
N LEU A 923 46.74 -22.14 -8.27
CA LEU A 923 47.85 -23.05 -7.94
C LEU A 923 47.34 -24.36 -7.29
N ALA A 924 46.24 -24.26 -6.54
CA ALA A 924 45.62 -25.38 -5.84
C ALA A 924 44.09 -25.29 -5.87
N PRO A 925 43.35 -26.38 -5.64
CA PRO A 925 41.90 -26.31 -5.45
C PRO A 925 41.55 -25.53 -4.21
N MET A 926 40.43 -24.78 -4.27
CA MET A 926 39.96 -23.95 -3.17
C MET A 926 38.58 -24.41 -2.68
N GLU A 927 38.45 -24.63 -1.39
CA GLU A 927 37.19 -25.06 -0.77
C GLU A 927 36.28 -23.87 -0.40
N MET A 928 36.79 -22.63 -0.54
CA MET A 928 36.06 -21.41 -0.24
C MET A 928 36.06 -20.46 -1.44
N SER A 929 34.96 -19.74 -1.65
CA SER A 929 34.90 -18.67 -2.64
C SER A 929 35.45 -17.39 -2.02
N TYR A 930 36.68 -17.06 -2.34
CA TYR A 930 37.32 -15.80 -1.92
C TYR A 930 36.80 -14.63 -2.77
N THR A 931 36.71 -13.47 -2.13
CA THR A 931 36.42 -12.21 -2.80
C THR A 931 37.75 -11.57 -3.23
N ALA A 932 37.85 -11.23 -4.50
CA ALA A 932 38.95 -10.47 -5.03
C ALA A 932 38.70 -8.97 -4.80
N PHE A 933 39.75 -8.22 -4.46
CA PHE A 933 39.67 -6.79 -4.26
C PHE A 933 40.74 -6.05 -5.09
N ALA A 934 40.37 -4.83 -5.48
CA ALA A 934 41.26 -3.86 -6.09
C ALA A 934 41.00 -2.49 -5.44
N HIS A 935 41.94 -2.01 -4.62
CA HIS A 935 41.83 -0.77 -3.87
C HIS A 935 42.88 0.23 -4.34
N ALA A 936 42.47 1.34 -4.90
CA ALA A 936 43.33 2.45 -5.27
C ALA A 936 43.59 3.36 -4.07
N LEU A 937 44.85 3.56 -3.72
CA LEU A 937 45.27 4.34 -2.56
C LEU A 937 46.06 5.57 -3.02
N ASN A 938 45.84 6.69 -2.37
CA ASN A 938 46.63 7.92 -2.58
C ASN A 938 47.99 7.86 -1.88
N ALA A 939 48.80 8.94 -2.00
CA ALA A 939 50.12 9.01 -1.40
C ALA A 939 50.10 8.92 0.15
N GLU A 940 49.01 9.27 0.79
CA GLU A 940 48.79 9.19 2.24
C GLU A 940 48.28 7.80 2.69
N GLY A 941 48.15 6.83 1.77
CA GLY A 941 47.66 5.48 2.05
C GLY A 941 46.12 5.36 2.25
N ARG A 942 45.36 6.38 1.84
CA ARG A 942 43.88 6.34 1.94
C ARG A 942 43.29 5.76 0.66
N VAL A 943 42.28 4.88 0.79
CA VAL A 943 41.52 4.35 -0.34
C VAL A 943 40.72 5.48 -0.98
N ILE A 944 40.94 5.72 -2.27
CA ILE A 944 40.26 6.74 -3.08
C ILE A 944 39.24 6.12 -4.05
N ALA A 945 39.46 4.85 -4.41
CA ALA A 945 38.49 4.06 -5.16
C ALA A 945 38.72 2.57 -4.85
N GLN A 946 37.65 1.78 -4.85
CA GLN A 946 37.74 0.34 -4.58
C GLN A 946 36.66 -0.43 -5.33
N VAL A 947 36.97 -1.65 -5.68
CA VAL A 947 36.03 -2.67 -6.17
C VAL A 947 36.37 -3.99 -5.52
N ASP A 948 35.38 -4.59 -4.88
CA ASP A 948 35.45 -5.91 -4.25
C ASP A 948 34.37 -6.79 -4.89
N ASN A 949 34.79 -7.94 -5.46
CA ASN A 949 33.84 -8.81 -6.15
C ASN A 949 34.35 -10.27 -6.19
N ILE A 950 33.45 -11.23 -6.39
CA ILE A 950 33.82 -12.55 -6.86
C ILE A 950 34.43 -12.37 -8.27
N PRO A 951 35.59 -13.02 -8.59
CA PRO A 951 36.27 -12.83 -9.85
C PRO A 951 35.40 -12.93 -11.11
N ALA A 952 35.79 -12.19 -12.15
CA ALA A 952 35.10 -12.07 -13.42
C ALA A 952 33.63 -11.55 -13.25
N ALA A 953 33.49 -10.45 -12.52
CA ALA A 953 32.20 -9.82 -12.21
C ALA A 953 31.17 -10.79 -11.62
N GLY A 954 31.59 -11.66 -10.68
CA GLY A 954 30.73 -12.61 -9.99
C GLY A 954 30.58 -13.98 -10.69
N SER A 955 31.07 -14.14 -11.89
CA SER A 955 30.81 -15.34 -12.68
C SER A 955 31.83 -16.49 -12.47
N ARG A 956 32.95 -16.23 -11.79
CA ARG A 956 34.05 -17.19 -11.60
C ARG A 956 34.47 -17.33 -10.12
N PRO A 957 33.62 -17.92 -9.26
CA PRO A 957 33.99 -18.17 -7.87
C PRO A 957 35.25 -19.05 -7.81
N THR A 958 36.13 -18.76 -6.85
CA THR A 958 37.44 -19.47 -6.75
C THR A 958 37.29 -20.97 -6.49
N THR A 959 36.15 -21.37 -5.90
CA THR A 959 35.79 -22.79 -5.72
C THR A 959 35.63 -23.59 -7.01
N GLY A 960 35.42 -22.89 -8.13
CA GLY A 960 35.28 -23.49 -9.45
C GLY A 960 36.59 -23.52 -10.26
N TRP A 961 37.71 -23.00 -9.74
CA TRP A 961 38.97 -22.93 -10.44
C TRP A 961 39.73 -24.28 -10.39
N LEU A 962 40.37 -24.61 -11.49
CA LEU A 962 41.25 -25.79 -11.55
C LEU A 962 42.72 -25.38 -11.47
N PRO A 963 43.61 -26.22 -10.85
CA PRO A 963 45.04 -25.93 -10.85
C PRO A 963 45.58 -25.67 -12.25
N GLY A 964 46.33 -24.59 -12.41
CA GLY A 964 46.85 -24.10 -13.67
C GLY A 964 45.91 -23.28 -14.54
N GLU A 965 44.64 -23.17 -14.17
CA GLU A 965 43.63 -22.34 -14.85
C GLU A 965 43.94 -20.87 -14.70
N VAL A 966 43.83 -20.12 -15.81
CA VAL A 966 44.04 -18.68 -15.86
C VAL A 966 42.70 -17.95 -15.95
N ILE A 967 42.46 -17.04 -15.03
CA ILE A 967 41.23 -16.23 -14.90
C ILE A 967 41.55 -14.77 -15.26
N THR A 968 40.84 -14.24 -16.24
CA THR A 968 40.87 -12.82 -16.59
C THR A 968 39.81 -12.09 -15.78
N ASP A 969 40.18 -11.05 -15.04
CA ASP A 969 39.33 -10.33 -14.11
C ASP A 969 39.48 -8.84 -14.31
N THR A 970 38.44 -8.17 -14.79
CA THR A 970 38.47 -6.75 -15.18
C THR A 970 37.70 -5.89 -14.18
N TYR A 971 38.35 -4.86 -13.70
CA TYR A 971 37.82 -3.90 -12.73
C TYR A 971 37.68 -2.54 -13.37
N ALA A 972 36.46 -2.00 -13.38
CA ALA A 972 36.20 -0.61 -13.68
C ALA A 972 36.51 0.23 -12.42
N LEU A 973 37.64 0.91 -12.41
CA LEU A 973 38.16 1.62 -11.25
C LEU A 973 38.86 2.90 -11.68
N ASP A 974 38.48 4.04 -11.08
CA ASP A 974 39.17 5.29 -11.34
C ASP A 974 40.53 5.28 -10.63
N LEU A 975 41.58 5.24 -11.41
CA LEU A 975 42.97 5.26 -10.93
C LEU A 975 43.57 6.67 -10.91
N SER A 976 42.80 7.71 -11.20
CA SER A 976 43.29 9.10 -11.17
C SER A 976 43.63 9.52 -9.72
N GLY A 977 44.88 9.91 -9.50
CA GLY A 977 45.37 10.28 -8.17
C GLY A 977 45.80 9.08 -7.29
N ALA A 978 45.75 7.86 -7.80
CA ALA A 978 46.28 6.72 -7.05
C ALA A 978 47.82 6.71 -7.05
N ALA A 979 48.43 6.54 -5.87
CA ALA A 979 49.85 6.33 -5.71
C ALA A 979 50.25 4.85 -5.86
N HIS A 980 49.37 3.96 -5.44
CA HIS A 980 49.48 2.51 -5.63
C HIS A 980 48.10 1.83 -5.62
N LEU A 981 48.03 0.62 -6.11
CA LEU A 981 46.82 -0.21 -6.16
C LEU A 981 47.10 -1.51 -5.39
N ASP A 982 46.38 -1.71 -4.28
CA ASP A 982 46.39 -2.97 -3.55
C ASP A 982 45.40 -3.93 -4.20
N VAL A 983 45.88 -5.11 -4.62
CA VAL A 983 45.05 -6.19 -5.17
C VAL A 983 45.29 -7.49 -4.41
N GLY A 984 44.26 -8.31 -4.26
CA GLY A 984 44.37 -9.54 -3.51
C GLY A 984 43.02 -10.24 -3.32
N PHE A 985 43.02 -11.14 -2.33
CA PHE A 985 41.84 -11.92 -1.97
C PHE A 985 41.64 -11.94 -0.47
N TYR A 986 40.38 -12.00 -0.05
CA TYR A 986 40.00 -12.20 1.35
C TYR A 986 38.81 -13.17 1.47
N ASP A 987 38.68 -13.79 2.64
CA ASP A 987 37.49 -14.55 3.03
C ASP A 987 36.32 -13.58 3.29
N PRO A 988 35.21 -13.68 2.54
CA PRO A 988 34.08 -12.74 2.71
C PRO A 988 33.35 -12.90 4.06
N LYS A 989 33.53 -14.00 4.78
CA LYS A 989 32.93 -14.20 6.11
C LYS A 989 33.73 -13.59 7.24
N THR A 990 35.05 -13.80 7.21
CA THR A 990 35.96 -13.35 8.28
C THR A 990 36.68 -12.06 7.96
N LEU A 991 36.61 -11.59 6.70
CA LEU A 991 37.38 -10.49 6.12
C LEU A 991 38.91 -10.66 6.23
N THR A 992 39.36 -11.88 6.56
CA THR A 992 40.77 -12.21 6.63
C THR A 992 41.39 -12.27 5.23
N ARG A 993 42.43 -11.48 4.98
CA ARG A 993 43.13 -11.49 3.69
C ARG A 993 43.86 -12.81 3.50
N LEU A 994 43.64 -13.46 2.36
CA LEU A 994 44.47 -14.58 1.91
C LEU A 994 45.87 -14.08 1.50
N GLY A 995 45.92 -12.92 0.92
CA GLY A 995 47.13 -12.21 0.54
C GLY A 995 46.79 -10.95 -0.27
N ALA A 996 47.78 -10.05 -0.38
CA ALA A 996 47.66 -8.82 -1.15
C ALA A 996 49.03 -8.46 -1.78
N VAL A 997 48.96 -7.79 -2.93
CA VAL A 997 50.12 -7.23 -3.64
C VAL A 997 49.83 -5.78 -3.97
N ALA A 998 50.80 -4.90 -3.68
CA ALA A 998 50.72 -3.50 -4.08
C ALA A 998 51.33 -3.34 -5.49
N LEU A 999 50.55 -2.84 -6.41
CA LEU A 999 50.94 -2.52 -7.78
C LEU A 999 51.15 -1.03 -7.91
N THR A 1000 52.16 -0.64 -8.74
CA THR A 1000 52.25 0.77 -9.15
C THR A 1000 51.24 1.02 -10.23
N PRO A 1001 50.33 1.99 -10.03
CA PRO A 1001 49.22 2.26 -10.94
C PRO A 1001 49.67 2.62 -12.36
#